data_a3f254ba1cd197b01d915432e69896cf
#
_entry.id   a3f254ba1cd197b01d915432e69896cf
#
_cell.length_a   1.000
_cell.length_b   1.000
_cell.length_c   1.000
_cell.angle_alpha   90.00
_cell.angle_beta   90.00
_cell.angle_gamma   90.00
#
_symmetry.space_group_name_H-M   'P 1'
#
loop_
_entity.id
_entity.type
_entity.pdbx_description
1 polymer ?
#
loop_
_entity_poly.entity_id
_entity_poly.type
_entity_poly.pdbx_seq_one_letter_code
_entity_poly.pdbx_strand_id
1 'polypeptide(L)'
;MTSAPAASALQLTAEQQAVLAAPPSAHLTVLAVAGSGKTTTMAHRIAHLVKKHEVPPAQIRAVMFNKAAQLHFERKLNALRVSTDAAKVQTWHALSYALIRAAERQGMIDEAPLLTDQISILRAVGECAREALADRSEKPEEDDGRDAESCLEAIREWKSMLVLPSHAGHSDDDFLVDVYSRFEKRRASERFRTFDDLTADAVRLLETPRGESAFTARFEHIVVDEFQDVDLAQFRLLTLLASSRARVTVVGDDDQTIHEWRGARSGFIRGGFARHFRTHPHLTLPLTRSFRFGAAIAQCAWNAIAVSTERVPKDLFAHDPRKPSRIVLRTAPEETSEEPEVNLAEADALIDDIQSLRATHVPLCDMVVLGRSWTQLLGMQWRLLAAEIPFTVDQHNAFVEDPSLALLRQYLTLVERFRDPLDDATARMLGVLVNRPFRKVTKQGIVKVIEGVRTTGGSIADVLFDEAAHKLAGIFPAASAALRHMGSVLMKASRLAEEPCGAAVVIRMLRREIEFREALAAFRSEESVAACLRAYEVFEGFARESACTLRALDEIVRAVDTTQGVPTHECLRVTTVHRVKGLEWKHVFVPECDEGRMPILSEAQSECFDTKDASKTDGRSSALESERRLFYVAVTRASECCWISCGDATARSRFIDDALIEETQQALDAFKRAADQTPIDAPILRVMLAALESSSVARRGCELAFAQSALAPPALA
;
A
#
# COMPACT_ATOMS: atom_id res chain seq x y z
N MET A 1 -11.95 -47.19 -4.11
CA MET A 1 -10.58 -46.86 -3.71
C MET A 1 -9.85 -46.34 -4.95
N THR A 2 -10.00 -45.07 -5.24
CA THR A 2 -9.28 -44.38 -6.32
C THR A 2 -8.01 -43.79 -5.73
N SER A 3 -6.87 -44.28 -6.14
CA SER A 3 -5.55 -43.77 -5.73
C SER A 3 -5.41 -42.30 -6.11
N ALA A 4 -5.17 -41.46 -5.15
CA ALA A 4 -4.76 -40.08 -5.40
C ALA A 4 -3.51 -40.05 -6.26
N PRO A 5 -3.39 -39.17 -7.26
CA PRO A 5 -2.20 -39.08 -8.09
C PRO A 5 -0.99 -38.76 -7.22
N ALA A 6 0.08 -39.52 -7.37
CA ALA A 6 1.34 -39.30 -6.69
C ALA A 6 1.79 -37.86 -7.00
N ALA A 7 1.98 -37.05 -5.95
CA ALA A 7 2.52 -35.72 -6.06
C ALA A 7 3.87 -35.83 -6.80
N SER A 8 3.95 -35.26 -8.01
CA SER A 8 5.22 -35.16 -8.74
C SER A 8 6.24 -34.49 -7.85
N ALA A 9 7.38 -35.16 -7.65
CA ALA A 9 8.47 -34.60 -6.84
C ALA A 9 8.80 -33.20 -7.38
N LEU A 10 8.73 -32.16 -6.54
CA LEU A 10 9.01 -30.78 -6.92
C LEU A 10 10.44 -30.71 -7.48
N GLN A 11 10.55 -30.43 -8.78
CA GLN A 11 11.85 -30.36 -9.47
C GLN A 11 12.43 -28.96 -9.25
N LEU A 12 13.44 -28.85 -8.39
CA LEU A 12 14.11 -27.58 -8.09
C LEU A 12 14.99 -27.15 -9.27
N THR A 13 15.03 -25.88 -9.59
CA THR A 13 15.95 -25.32 -10.58
C THR A 13 17.40 -25.42 -10.14
N ALA A 14 18.35 -25.25 -11.05
CA ALA A 14 19.77 -25.21 -10.73
C ALA A 14 20.12 -24.12 -9.71
N GLU A 15 19.49 -22.94 -9.85
CA GLU A 15 19.66 -21.83 -8.89
C GLU A 15 19.15 -22.20 -7.49
N GLN A 16 17.96 -22.80 -7.41
CA GLN A 16 17.40 -23.27 -6.14
C GLN A 16 18.27 -24.37 -5.51
N GLN A 17 18.78 -25.30 -6.34
CA GLN A 17 19.71 -26.33 -5.88
C GLN A 17 21.03 -25.74 -5.37
N ALA A 18 21.55 -24.69 -6.00
CA ALA A 18 22.74 -23.96 -5.55
C ALA A 18 22.54 -23.35 -4.16
N VAL A 19 21.35 -22.76 -3.90
CA VAL A 19 21.00 -22.25 -2.57
C VAL A 19 20.96 -23.38 -1.53
N LEU A 20 20.41 -24.54 -1.86
CA LEU A 20 20.39 -25.68 -0.95
C LEU A 20 21.79 -26.23 -0.68
N ALA A 21 22.62 -26.33 -1.72
CA ALA A 21 23.97 -26.87 -1.64
C ALA A 21 24.99 -25.92 -1.00
N ALA A 22 24.63 -24.63 -0.81
CA ALA A 22 25.53 -23.66 -0.18
C ALA A 22 26.03 -24.14 1.18
N PRO A 23 27.31 -23.91 1.53
CA PRO A 23 27.89 -24.39 2.79
C PRO A 23 27.07 -23.93 4.01
N PRO A 24 26.85 -24.81 5.02
CA PRO A 24 26.15 -24.42 6.25
C PRO A 24 26.94 -23.39 7.07
N SER A 25 28.25 -23.27 6.83
CA SER A 25 29.15 -22.32 7.50
C SER A 25 29.11 -20.90 6.94
N ALA A 26 28.43 -20.66 5.81
CA ALA A 26 28.40 -19.36 5.13
C ALA A 26 27.15 -18.54 5.49
N HIS A 27 27.29 -17.21 5.48
CA HIS A 27 26.16 -16.29 5.33
C HIS A 27 25.67 -16.29 3.88
N LEU A 28 24.36 -16.18 3.67
CA LEU A 28 23.78 -16.16 2.32
C LEU A 28 22.93 -14.92 2.11
N THR A 29 23.12 -14.27 0.97
CA THR A 29 22.14 -13.36 0.39
C THR A 29 21.53 -14.02 -0.84
N VAL A 30 20.22 -14.23 -0.83
CA VAL A 30 19.49 -14.80 -1.97
C VAL A 30 18.72 -13.68 -2.63
N LEU A 31 19.22 -13.24 -3.80
CA LEU A 31 18.59 -12.20 -4.61
C LEU A 31 17.56 -12.84 -5.52
N ALA A 32 16.32 -12.59 -5.22
CA ALA A 32 15.21 -13.27 -5.88
C ALA A 32 14.40 -12.29 -6.73
N VAL A 33 13.63 -12.81 -7.67
CA VAL A 33 12.62 -12.04 -8.43
C VAL A 33 11.21 -12.44 -8.02
N ALA A 34 10.20 -11.68 -8.49
CA ALA A 34 8.80 -12.00 -8.26
C ALA A 34 8.46 -13.42 -8.75
N GLY A 35 7.81 -14.23 -7.91
CA GLY A 35 7.40 -15.59 -8.29
C GLY A 35 8.52 -16.64 -8.40
N SER A 36 9.75 -16.35 -7.98
CA SER A 36 10.89 -17.27 -8.09
C SER A 36 10.91 -18.43 -7.07
N GLY A 37 9.87 -18.51 -6.21
CA GLY A 37 9.80 -19.56 -5.20
C GLY A 37 10.69 -19.32 -3.99
N LYS A 38 10.98 -18.06 -3.63
CA LYS A 38 11.75 -17.65 -2.44
C LYS A 38 11.42 -18.49 -1.21
N THR A 39 10.19 -18.42 -0.77
CA THR A 39 9.69 -19.10 0.43
C THR A 39 9.84 -20.63 0.35
N THR A 40 9.60 -21.21 -0.81
CA THR A 40 9.81 -22.66 -1.06
C THR A 40 11.28 -23.03 -0.95
N THR A 41 12.16 -22.26 -1.58
CA THR A 41 13.61 -22.49 -1.56
C THR A 41 14.15 -22.42 -0.12
N MET A 42 13.69 -21.44 0.67
CA MET A 42 14.09 -21.30 2.08
C MET A 42 13.60 -22.47 2.94
N ALA A 43 12.37 -22.95 2.73
CA ALA A 43 11.87 -24.13 3.44
C ALA A 43 12.69 -25.37 3.14
N HIS A 44 13.04 -25.59 1.86
CA HIS A 44 13.93 -26.67 1.44
C HIS A 44 15.35 -26.51 2.01
N ARG A 45 15.88 -25.27 2.08
CA ARG A 45 17.19 -25.00 2.71
C ARG A 45 17.18 -25.39 4.20
N ILE A 46 16.15 -24.99 4.95
CA ILE A 46 16.02 -25.41 6.37
C ILE A 46 15.92 -26.94 6.48
N ALA A 47 15.09 -27.57 5.63
CA ALA A 47 15.00 -29.03 5.63
C ALA A 47 16.34 -29.71 5.30
N HIS A 48 17.15 -29.13 4.41
CA HIS A 48 18.48 -29.59 4.07
C HIS A 48 19.46 -29.45 5.24
N LEU A 49 19.45 -28.30 5.95
CA LEU A 49 20.26 -28.11 7.15
C LEU A 49 19.95 -29.14 8.23
N VAL A 50 18.64 -29.40 8.47
CA VAL A 50 18.21 -30.37 9.48
C VAL A 50 18.57 -31.81 9.08
N LYS A 51 18.27 -32.21 7.82
CA LYS A 51 18.34 -33.62 7.43
C LYS A 51 19.73 -34.07 6.97
N LYS A 52 20.49 -33.18 6.33
CA LYS A 52 21.82 -33.52 5.76
C LYS A 52 22.97 -33.03 6.62
N HIS A 53 22.80 -31.88 7.26
CA HIS A 53 23.84 -31.29 8.11
C HIS A 53 23.57 -31.48 9.61
N GLU A 54 22.49 -32.22 9.95
CA GLU A 54 22.13 -32.60 11.32
C GLU A 54 22.01 -31.42 12.29
N VAL A 55 21.70 -30.20 11.75
CA VAL A 55 21.50 -29.01 12.56
C VAL A 55 20.25 -29.20 13.42
N PRO A 56 20.34 -29.09 14.76
CA PRO A 56 19.17 -29.23 15.61
C PRO A 56 18.10 -28.19 15.26
N PRO A 57 16.84 -28.59 15.00
CA PRO A 57 15.79 -27.64 14.62
C PRO A 57 15.62 -26.49 15.61
N ALA A 58 15.82 -26.71 16.92
CA ALA A 58 15.75 -25.69 17.95
C ALA A 58 16.79 -24.56 17.81
N GLN A 59 17.88 -24.83 17.09
CA GLN A 59 18.94 -23.84 16.81
C GLN A 59 18.69 -23.08 15.51
N ILE A 60 17.57 -23.34 14.81
CA ILE A 60 17.17 -22.62 13.61
C ILE A 60 16.03 -21.68 13.94
N ARG A 61 16.14 -20.44 13.49
CA ARG A 61 15.08 -19.41 13.57
C ARG A 61 14.72 -18.93 12.18
N ALA A 62 13.42 -18.97 11.85
CA ALA A 62 12.90 -18.34 10.64
C ALA A 62 12.09 -17.09 11.00
N VAL A 63 12.36 -15.97 10.36
CA VAL A 63 11.69 -14.68 10.58
C VAL A 63 11.00 -14.26 9.31
N MET A 64 9.68 -13.98 9.43
CA MET A 64 8.80 -13.66 8.32
C MET A 64 8.27 -12.22 8.47
N PHE A 65 7.93 -11.63 7.35
CA PHE A 65 7.42 -10.26 7.32
C PHE A 65 6.06 -10.10 8.04
N ASN A 66 5.12 -11.03 7.80
CA ASN A 66 3.78 -10.97 8.39
C ASN A 66 3.24 -12.36 8.80
N LYS A 67 2.08 -12.36 9.46
CA LYS A 67 1.44 -13.58 9.97
C LYS A 67 1.01 -14.54 8.87
N ALA A 68 0.53 -14.04 7.75
CA ALA A 68 0.11 -14.89 6.62
C ALA A 68 1.32 -15.63 6.02
N ALA A 69 2.45 -14.92 5.81
CA ALA A 69 3.70 -15.51 5.37
C ALA A 69 4.22 -16.56 6.38
N GLN A 70 4.13 -16.28 7.68
CA GLN A 70 4.49 -17.24 8.73
C GLN A 70 3.70 -18.54 8.59
N LEU A 71 2.37 -18.47 8.55
CA LEU A 71 1.51 -19.65 8.45
C LEU A 71 1.73 -20.44 7.15
N HIS A 72 1.99 -19.73 6.05
CA HIS A 72 2.33 -20.37 4.78
C HIS A 72 3.68 -21.10 4.85
N PHE A 73 4.68 -20.50 5.46
CA PHE A 73 5.99 -21.09 5.64
C PHE A 73 5.97 -22.31 6.57
N GLU A 74 5.23 -22.21 7.68
CA GLU A 74 5.03 -23.34 8.61
C GLU A 74 4.41 -24.55 7.91
N ARG A 75 3.38 -24.32 7.06
CA ARG A 75 2.77 -25.41 6.25
C ARG A 75 3.80 -26.08 5.33
N LYS A 76 4.69 -25.30 4.69
CA LYS A 76 5.75 -25.84 3.84
C LYS A 76 6.79 -26.65 4.62
N LEU A 77 7.22 -26.18 5.78
CA LEU A 77 8.15 -26.92 6.65
C LEU A 77 7.54 -28.23 7.14
N ASN A 78 6.29 -28.22 7.57
CA ASN A 78 5.57 -29.42 8.00
C ASN A 78 5.43 -30.44 6.86
N ALA A 79 5.14 -29.97 5.62
CA ALA A 79 5.11 -30.84 4.43
C ALA A 79 6.49 -31.49 4.17
N LEU A 80 7.57 -30.80 4.50
CA LEU A 80 8.94 -31.31 4.41
C LEU A 80 9.34 -32.11 5.65
N ARG A 81 8.42 -32.39 6.59
CA ARG A 81 8.67 -33.11 7.85
C ARG A 81 9.75 -32.47 8.73
N VAL A 82 9.75 -31.14 8.80
CA VAL A 82 10.52 -30.36 9.76
C VAL A 82 9.57 -29.84 10.82
N SER A 83 9.82 -30.17 12.09
CA SER A 83 8.97 -29.71 13.20
C SER A 83 9.07 -28.20 13.40
N THR A 84 7.94 -27.51 13.28
CA THR A 84 7.84 -26.06 13.54
C THR A 84 7.75 -25.71 15.01
N ASP A 85 7.50 -26.69 15.90
CA ASP A 85 7.61 -26.50 17.34
C ASP A 85 9.08 -26.33 17.78
N ALA A 86 10.00 -26.96 17.06
CA ALA A 86 11.44 -26.88 17.32
C ALA A 86 12.09 -25.78 16.46
N ALA A 87 11.93 -25.83 15.11
CA ALA A 87 12.40 -24.78 14.20
C ALA A 87 11.31 -23.67 14.12
N LYS A 88 11.29 -22.79 15.13
CA LYS A 88 10.22 -21.77 15.22
C LYS A 88 10.25 -20.77 14.09
N VAL A 89 9.08 -20.53 13.52
CA VAL A 89 8.81 -19.49 12.55
C VAL A 89 8.05 -18.35 13.23
N GLN A 90 8.53 -17.14 13.14
CA GLN A 90 7.95 -15.99 13.82
C GLN A 90 7.99 -14.74 12.93
N THR A 91 7.10 -13.80 13.16
CA THR A 91 7.27 -12.43 12.64
C THR A 91 8.25 -11.65 13.52
N TRP A 92 8.77 -10.52 13.04
CA TRP A 92 9.62 -9.63 13.82
C TRP A 92 8.98 -9.24 15.16
N HIS A 93 7.73 -8.81 15.15
CA HIS A 93 7.00 -8.44 16.36
C HIS A 93 6.80 -9.63 17.31
N ALA A 94 6.49 -10.82 16.78
CA ALA A 94 6.33 -12.01 17.62
C ALA A 94 7.65 -12.46 18.26
N LEU A 95 8.76 -12.33 17.53
CA LEU A 95 10.11 -12.60 18.05
C LEU A 95 10.49 -11.60 19.15
N SER A 96 10.31 -10.30 18.88
CA SER A 96 10.59 -9.21 19.84
C SER A 96 9.74 -9.36 21.10
N TYR A 97 8.44 -9.61 20.95
CA TYR A 97 7.53 -9.83 22.07
C TYR A 97 7.93 -11.04 22.92
N ALA A 98 8.35 -12.14 22.28
CA ALA A 98 8.80 -13.33 23.00
C ALA A 98 10.07 -13.05 23.83
N LEU A 99 11.01 -12.25 23.33
CA LEU A 99 12.21 -11.81 24.05
C LEU A 99 11.84 -10.93 25.25
N ILE A 100 10.99 -9.94 25.06
CA ILE A 100 10.49 -9.03 26.10
C ILE A 100 9.81 -9.84 27.21
N ARG A 101 8.84 -10.70 26.86
CA ARG A 101 8.13 -11.54 27.85
C ARG A 101 9.05 -12.50 28.59
N ALA A 102 10.12 -12.97 27.95
CA ALA A 102 11.12 -13.80 28.62
C ALA A 102 11.97 -12.97 29.61
N ALA A 103 12.31 -11.73 29.27
CA ALA A 103 13.04 -10.82 30.13
C ALA A 103 12.19 -10.36 31.34
N GLU A 104 10.91 -10.07 31.14
CA GLU A 104 9.96 -9.76 32.22
C GLU A 104 9.87 -10.92 33.22
N ARG A 105 9.68 -12.16 32.75
CA ARG A 105 9.64 -13.35 33.62
C ARG A 105 10.96 -13.60 34.40
N GLN A 106 12.08 -13.11 33.89
CA GLN A 106 13.38 -13.19 34.55
C GLN A 106 13.68 -11.96 35.43
N GLY A 107 12.75 -11.03 35.56
CA GLY A 107 12.93 -9.81 36.34
C GLY A 107 14.04 -8.89 35.79
N MET A 108 14.30 -8.92 34.49
CA MET A 108 15.30 -8.06 33.85
C MET A 108 14.73 -6.68 33.51
N ILE A 109 13.44 -6.63 33.20
CA ILE A 109 12.67 -5.44 32.90
C ILE A 109 11.30 -5.55 33.55
N ASP A 110 10.65 -4.40 33.78
CA ASP A 110 9.31 -4.34 34.34
C ASP A 110 8.27 -4.89 33.37
N GLU A 111 7.23 -5.51 33.92
CA GLU A 111 6.07 -5.95 33.13
C GLU A 111 5.29 -4.75 32.62
N ALA A 112 4.95 -4.78 31.34
CA ALA A 112 4.11 -3.80 30.70
C ALA A 112 3.19 -4.47 29.66
N PRO A 113 1.84 -4.35 29.80
CA PRO A 113 0.90 -4.93 28.85
C PRO A 113 1.03 -4.30 27.46
N LEU A 114 0.68 -5.07 26.44
CA LEU A 114 0.64 -4.60 25.05
C LEU A 114 -0.69 -3.90 24.81
N LEU A 115 -0.63 -2.60 24.52
CA LEU A 115 -1.77 -1.82 24.09
C LEU A 115 -1.96 -2.00 22.58
N THR A 116 -3.08 -2.61 22.19
CA THR A 116 -3.38 -2.96 20.78
C THR A 116 -4.48 -2.10 20.19
N ASP A 117 -5.23 -1.39 21.02
CA ASP A 117 -6.33 -0.53 20.60
C ASP A 117 -5.81 0.78 19.99
N GLN A 118 -6.01 0.95 18.68
CA GLN A 118 -5.55 2.12 17.94
C GLN A 118 -6.16 3.44 18.46
N ILE A 119 -7.42 3.41 18.89
CA ILE A 119 -8.10 4.59 19.41
C ILE A 119 -7.44 5.07 20.70
N SER A 120 -7.10 4.14 21.59
CA SER A 120 -6.39 4.46 22.85
C SER A 120 -4.99 4.99 22.59
N ILE A 121 -4.26 4.45 21.60
CA ILE A 121 -2.93 4.94 21.22
C ILE A 121 -3.03 6.36 20.68
N LEU A 122 -3.93 6.61 19.71
CA LEU A 122 -4.15 7.96 19.16
C LEU A 122 -4.58 8.96 20.22
N ARG A 123 -5.43 8.54 21.18
CA ARG A 123 -5.82 9.41 22.31
C ARG A 123 -4.61 9.78 23.16
N ALA A 124 -3.77 8.82 23.52
CA ALA A 124 -2.57 9.07 24.31
C ALA A 124 -1.60 10.04 23.61
N VAL A 125 -1.36 9.85 22.29
CA VAL A 125 -0.54 10.76 21.48
C VAL A 125 -1.18 12.14 21.37
N GLY A 126 -2.49 12.24 21.13
CA GLY A 126 -3.21 13.50 21.03
C GLY A 126 -3.27 14.26 22.36
N GLU A 127 -3.24 13.58 23.51
CA GLU A 127 -3.10 14.21 24.82
C GLU A 127 -1.69 14.80 25.00
N CYS A 128 -0.64 14.07 24.62
CA CYS A 128 0.73 14.58 24.63
C CYS A 128 0.92 15.78 23.69
N ALA A 129 0.29 15.75 22.51
CA ALA A 129 0.34 16.87 21.57
C ALA A 129 -0.34 18.12 22.16
N ARG A 130 -1.50 17.98 22.80
CA ARG A 130 -2.19 19.11 23.47
C ARG A 130 -1.39 19.69 24.65
N GLU A 131 -0.73 18.85 25.43
CA GLU A 131 0.16 19.27 26.51
C GLU A 131 1.37 20.04 25.95
N ALA A 132 1.98 19.56 24.86
CA ALA A 132 3.11 20.23 24.22
C ALA A 132 2.73 21.61 23.67
N LEU A 133 1.54 21.76 23.11
CA LEU A 133 1.02 23.05 22.64
C LEU A 133 0.73 24.02 23.80
N ALA A 134 0.16 23.52 24.91
CA ALA A 134 -0.17 24.34 26.07
C ALA A 134 1.07 24.97 26.72
N ASP A 135 2.19 24.23 26.77
CA ASP A 135 3.44 24.69 27.38
C ASP A 135 4.19 25.74 26.53
N ARG A 136 3.93 25.81 25.23
CA ARG A 136 4.59 26.74 24.30
C ARG A 136 4.03 28.16 24.34
N SER A 137 2.94 28.41 25.07
CA SER A 137 2.24 29.71 25.12
C SER A 137 1.83 30.23 23.73
N GLU A 138 2.00 29.45 22.71
CA GLU A 138 1.48 29.67 21.37
C GLU A 138 -0.02 29.42 21.46
N LYS A 139 -0.83 30.45 21.20
CA LYS A 139 -2.21 30.16 20.79
C LYS A 139 -2.04 29.22 19.58
N PRO A 140 -2.69 28.03 19.59
CA PRO A 140 -2.67 27.25 18.38
C PRO A 140 -3.20 28.19 17.29
N GLU A 141 -2.35 28.56 16.34
CA GLU A 141 -2.84 28.93 15.04
C GLU A 141 -3.65 27.70 14.66
N GLU A 142 -4.94 27.89 14.52
CA GLU A 142 -5.87 26.83 14.20
C GLU A 142 -5.37 26.28 12.88
N ASP A 143 -4.50 25.27 12.95
CA ASP A 143 -4.17 24.46 11.80
C ASP A 143 -2.72 24.31 11.37
N ASP A 144 -1.98 23.66 12.20
CA ASP A 144 -0.57 23.41 11.97
C ASP A 144 -0.29 21.99 11.37
N GLY A 145 -1.32 21.27 10.91
CA GLY A 145 -1.17 19.89 10.38
C GLY A 145 -0.70 18.85 11.42
N ARG A 146 -0.68 19.24 12.69
CA ARG A 146 -0.12 18.50 13.84
C ARG A 146 -1.18 17.66 14.55
N ASP A 147 -1.92 16.85 13.80
CA ASP A 147 -2.89 15.95 14.39
C ASP A 147 -2.21 14.73 15.08
N ALA A 148 -2.99 13.99 15.86
CA ALA A 148 -2.48 12.82 16.57
C ALA A 148 -1.98 11.72 15.63
N GLU A 149 -2.49 11.64 14.42
CA GLU A 149 -2.08 10.63 13.42
C GLU A 149 -0.69 10.96 12.88
N SER A 150 -0.45 12.21 12.46
CA SER A 150 0.86 12.67 11.99
C SER A 150 1.93 12.55 13.07
N CYS A 151 1.59 12.92 14.32
CA CYS A 151 2.50 12.72 15.45
C CYS A 151 2.83 11.24 15.67
N LEU A 152 1.86 10.35 15.57
CA LEU A 152 2.06 8.91 15.75
C LEU A 152 2.91 8.33 14.60
N GLU A 153 2.73 8.79 13.36
CA GLU A 153 3.54 8.37 12.22
C GLU A 153 5.01 8.75 12.42
N ALA A 154 5.29 9.99 12.82
CA ALA A 154 6.66 10.44 13.14
C ALA A 154 7.28 9.60 14.28
N ILE A 155 6.53 9.30 15.33
CA ILE A 155 7.00 8.45 16.44
C ILE A 155 7.32 7.04 15.94
N ARG A 156 6.50 6.45 15.08
CA ARG A 156 6.73 5.14 14.47
C ARG A 156 8.01 5.11 13.64
N GLU A 157 8.19 6.13 12.81
CA GLU A 157 9.39 6.28 11.99
C GLU A 157 10.65 6.35 12.86
N TRP A 158 10.68 7.22 13.87
CA TRP A 158 11.82 7.34 14.79
C TRP A 158 12.11 6.04 15.53
N LYS A 159 11.07 5.31 15.98
CA LYS A 159 11.26 3.98 16.62
C LYS A 159 11.84 2.95 15.66
N SER A 160 11.40 2.95 14.40
CA SER A 160 11.94 2.05 13.36
C SER A 160 13.41 2.36 13.05
N MET A 161 13.82 3.62 13.22
CA MET A 161 15.20 4.09 13.07
C MET A 161 16.02 4.04 14.36
N LEU A 162 15.48 3.56 15.48
CA LEU A 162 16.11 3.56 16.82
C LEU A 162 16.49 4.96 17.31
N VAL A 163 15.80 5.99 16.85
CA VAL A 163 16.02 7.37 17.30
C VAL A 163 15.29 7.57 18.63
N LEU A 164 16.05 7.95 19.67
CA LEU A 164 15.49 8.31 20.97
C LEU A 164 15.02 9.77 20.94
N PRO A 165 14.05 10.16 21.79
CA PRO A 165 13.62 11.56 21.91
C PRO A 165 14.77 12.55 22.12
N SER A 166 15.78 12.14 22.92
CA SER A 166 16.98 12.96 23.17
C SER A 166 17.89 13.13 21.96
N HIS A 167 17.80 12.30 20.93
CA HIS A 167 18.56 12.36 19.70
C HIS A 167 17.73 12.86 18.51
N ALA A 168 16.41 12.96 18.66
CA ALA A 168 15.51 13.52 17.66
C ALA A 168 15.64 15.07 17.53
N GLY A 169 16.35 15.72 18.45
CA GLY A 169 16.59 17.16 18.48
C GLY A 169 17.45 17.72 17.32
N HIS A 170 17.71 16.91 16.27
CA HIS A 170 18.21 17.38 14.98
C HIS A 170 17.09 17.47 13.91
N SER A 171 15.85 17.19 14.30
CA SER A 171 14.65 17.47 13.49
C SER A 171 14.37 18.97 13.53
N ASP A 172 14.00 19.56 12.41
CA ASP A 172 13.57 20.96 12.31
C ASP A 172 12.24 21.21 13.04
N ASP A 173 11.56 20.15 13.55
CA ASP A 173 10.31 20.22 14.26
C ASP A 173 10.45 19.86 15.77
N ASP A 174 10.79 20.87 16.57
CA ASP A 174 10.88 20.76 18.04
C ASP A 174 9.56 20.32 18.70
N PHE A 175 8.41 20.52 18.04
CA PHE A 175 7.12 20.10 18.57
C PHE A 175 6.98 18.58 18.55
N LEU A 176 7.24 17.94 17.44
CA LEU A 176 7.17 16.48 17.31
C LEU A 176 8.14 15.78 18.27
N VAL A 177 9.32 16.36 18.49
CA VAL A 177 10.30 15.86 19.48
C VAL A 177 9.75 15.92 20.89
N ASP A 178 9.08 17.02 21.26
CA ASP A 178 8.46 17.18 22.58
C ASP A 178 7.29 16.19 22.77
N VAL A 179 6.42 16.05 21.75
CA VAL A 179 5.33 15.06 21.77
C VAL A 179 5.89 13.65 21.97
N TYR A 180 6.94 13.26 21.23
CA TYR A 180 7.58 11.96 21.37
C TYR A 180 8.16 11.77 22.78
N SER A 181 8.85 12.78 23.33
CA SER A 181 9.39 12.75 24.69
C SER A 181 8.30 12.53 25.74
N ARG A 182 7.16 13.24 25.63
CA ARG A 182 6.01 13.09 26.52
C ARG A 182 5.38 11.70 26.38
N PHE A 183 5.22 11.22 25.17
CA PHE A 183 4.67 9.89 24.91
C PHE A 183 5.54 8.79 25.54
N GLU A 184 6.86 8.85 25.40
CA GLU A 184 7.77 7.89 26.02
C GLU A 184 7.74 7.94 27.57
N LYS A 185 7.67 9.16 28.17
CA LYS A 185 7.49 9.32 29.61
C LYS A 185 6.17 8.73 30.10
N ARG A 186 5.10 8.98 29.36
CA ARG A 186 3.76 8.46 29.66
C ARG A 186 3.74 6.93 29.56
N ARG A 187 4.29 6.37 28.49
CA ARG A 187 4.43 4.93 28.30
C ARG A 187 5.16 4.26 29.45
N ALA A 188 6.22 4.88 29.93
CA ALA A 188 6.98 4.39 31.09
C ALA A 188 6.19 4.50 32.40
N SER A 189 5.52 5.61 32.67
CA SER A 189 4.76 5.85 33.91
C SER A 189 3.49 5.00 34.01
N GLU A 190 2.76 4.85 32.91
CA GLU A 190 1.53 4.03 32.81
C GLU A 190 1.82 2.55 32.53
N ARG A 191 3.07 2.21 32.29
CA ARG A 191 3.57 0.84 32.06
C ARG A 191 2.84 0.12 30.92
N PHE A 192 2.84 0.68 29.71
CA PHE A 192 2.32 0.00 28.52
C PHE A 192 3.33 -0.02 27.37
N ARG A 193 3.13 -0.91 26.41
CA ARG A 193 3.85 -0.98 25.13
C ARG A 193 2.87 -0.98 23.97
N THR A 194 3.28 -0.42 22.84
CA THR A 194 2.59 -0.57 21.56
C THR A 194 3.34 -1.57 20.68
N PHE A 195 2.77 -1.95 19.54
CA PHE A 195 3.47 -2.78 18.56
C PHE A 195 4.76 -2.12 18.06
N ASP A 196 4.75 -0.80 17.91
CA ASP A 196 5.88 -0.02 17.42
C ASP A 196 7.05 0.01 18.42
N ASP A 197 6.80 -0.27 19.70
CA ASP A 197 7.82 -0.36 20.75
C ASP A 197 8.57 -1.68 20.73
N LEU A 198 7.93 -2.77 20.29
CA LEU A 198 8.43 -4.12 20.54
C LEU A 198 9.84 -4.35 20.00
N THR A 199 10.13 -3.93 18.77
CA THR A 199 11.45 -4.17 18.18
C THR A 199 12.52 -3.29 18.82
N ALA A 200 12.21 -2.01 19.04
CA ALA A 200 13.14 -1.07 19.67
C ALA A 200 13.45 -1.47 21.12
N ASP A 201 12.44 -1.88 21.91
CA ASP A 201 12.63 -2.33 23.29
C ASP A 201 13.42 -3.66 23.35
N ALA A 202 13.20 -4.57 22.38
CA ALA A 202 14.00 -5.81 22.29
C ALA A 202 15.47 -5.50 21.94
N VAL A 203 15.75 -4.52 21.07
CA VAL A 203 17.11 -4.06 20.79
C VAL A 203 17.75 -3.49 22.04
N ARG A 204 17.09 -2.57 22.73
CA ARG A 204 17.58 -1.98 24.00
C ARG A 204 17.88 -3.05 25.04
N LEU A 205 17.00 -4.05 25.18
CA LEU A 205 17.20 -5.19 26.09
C LEU A 205 18.48 -5.94 25.73
N LEU A 206 18.67 -6.30 24.47
CA LEU A 206 19.83 -7.09 24.01
C LEU A 206 21.15 -6.31 24.05
N GLU A 207 21.11 -5.00 24.07
CA GLU A 207 22.29 -4.13 24.24
C GLU A 207 22.73 -4.03 25.71
N THR A 208 21.93 -4.51 26.66
CA THR A 208 22.37 -4.64 28.06
C THR A 208 23.24 -5.90 28.24
N PRO A 209 24.28 -5.88 29.12
CA PRO A 209 25.11 -7.08 29.39
C PRO A 209 24.30 -8.30 29.81
N ARG A 210 23.23 -8.10 30.59
CA ARG A 210 22.35 -9.21 31.03
C ARG A 210 21.52 -9.76 29.90
N GLY A 211 20.95 -8.87 29.04
CA GLY A 211 20.15 -9.26 27.88
C GLY A 211 21.01 -9.94 26.81
N GLU A 212 22.20 -9.41 26.54
CA GLU A 212 23.16 -10.04 25.63
C GLU A 212 23.47 -11.45 26.07
N SER A 213 23.94 -11.64 27.31
CA SER A 213 24.28 -12.97 27.86
C SER A 213 23.11 -13.94 27.87
N ALA A 214 21.86 -13.43 28.11
CA ALA A 214 20.70 -14.27 28.26
C ALA A 214 20.10 -14.72 26.91
N PHE A 215 20.17 -13.89 25.85
CA PHE A 215 19.35 -14.09 24.63
C PHE A 215 20.15 -14.21 23.34
N THR A 216 21.42 -13.78 23.30
CA THR A 216 22.24 -13.89 22.08
C THR A 216 22.91 -15.26 21.98
N ALA A 217 23.54 -15.56 20.86
CA ALA A 217 24.27 -16.81 20.58
C ALA A 217 23.46 -18.12 20.76
N ARG A 218 22.13 -18.04 20.78
CA ARG A 218 21.25 -19.21 20.95
C ARG A 218 20.99 -19.95 19.63
N PHE A 219 21.17 -19.27 18.51
CA PHE A 219 20.87 -19.83 17.19
C PHE A 219 22.16 -20.18 16.46
N GLU A 220 22.10 -21.22 15.67
CA GLU A 220 23.14 -21.59 14.71
C GLU A 220 22.81 -21.05 13.32
N HIS A 221 21.52 -21.04 12.98
CA HIS A 221 21.03 -20.46 11.73
C HIS A 221 19.83 -19.54 11.95
N ILE A 222 19.86 -18.38 11.28
CA ILE A 222 18.72 -17.47 11.19
C ILE A 222 18.39 -17.27 9.72
N VAL A 223 17.13 -17.48 9.35
CA VAL A 223 16.62 -17.30 7.98
C VAL A 223 15.62 -16.17 7.99
N VAL A 224 15.80 -15.14 7.15
CA VAL A 224 14.94 -13.96 7.08
C VAL A 224 14.35 -13.87 5.68
N ASP A 225 13.03 -13.88 5.59
CA ASP A 225 12.28 -13.67 4.34
C ASP A 225 11.91 -12.20 4.15
N GLU A 226 11.71 -11.78 2.90
CA GLU A 226 11.39 -10.41 2.48
C GLU A 226 12.36 -9.37 3.08
N PHE A 227 13.66 -9.65 3.02
CA PHE A 227 14.71 -8.87 3.68
C PHE A 227 14.83 -7.43 3.16
N GLN A 228 14.32 -7.12 1.98
CA GLN A 228 14.26 -5.76 1.43
C GLN A 228 13.32 -4.83 2.22
N ASP A 229 12.40 -5.38 3.03
CA ASP A 229 11.47 -4.60 3.84
C ASP A 229 11.91 -4.42 5.30
N VAL A 230 13.11 -4.85 5.63
CA VAL A 230 13.67 -4.73 6.98
C VAL A 230 14.04 -3.28 7.27
N ASP A 231 13.57 -2.77 8.42
CA ASP A 231 13.94 -1.47 8.98
C ASP A 231 15.24 -1.56 9.82
N LEU A 232 15.73 -0.42 10.29
CA LEU A 232 16.98 -0.36 11.05
C LEU A 232 16.87 -1.08 12.39
N ALA A 233 15.74 -1.00 13.09
CA ALA A 233 15.54 -1.68 14.37
C ALA A 233 15.56 -3.20 14.21
N GLN A 234 14.90 -3.71 13.17
CA GLN A 234 14.90 -5.12 12.81
C GLN A 234 16.29 -5.60 12.38
N PHE A 235 17.01 -4.81 11.59
CA PHE A 235 18.38 -5.12 11.19
C PHE A 235 19.32 -5.17 12.41
N ARG A 236 19.19 -4.22 13.33
CA ARG A 236 19.96 -4.21 14.59
C ARG A 236 19.64 -5.41 15.47
N LEU A 237 18.34 -5.74 15.59
CA LEU A 237 17.89 -6.93 16.31
C LEU A 237 18.50 -8.20 15.72
N LEU A 238 18.48 -8.34 14.39
CA LEU A 238 19.11 -9.47 13.68
C LEU A 238 20.59 -9.58 14.03
N THR A 239 21.30 -8.44 13.98
CA THR A 239 22.73 -8.38 14.28
C THR A 239 23.05 -8.86 15.69
N LEU A 240 22.31 -8.39 16.69
CA LEU A 240 22.48 -8.78 18.09
C LEU A 240 22.17 -10.26 18.31
N LEU A 241 21.11 -10.78 17.74
CA LEU A 241 20.72 -12.19 17.86
C LEU A 241 21.71 -13.13 17.16
N ALA A 242 22.22 -12.73 16.00
CA ALA A 242 23.20 -13.54 15.27
C ALA A 242 24.54 -13.60 16.01
N SER A 243 24.92 -12.48 16.62
CA SER A 243 26.24 -12.34 17.29
C SER A 243 27.38 -12.82 16.35
N SER A 244 28.39 -13.47 16.87
CA SER A 244 29.45 -14.10 16.06
C SER A 244 29.17 -15.57 15.71
N ARG A 245 28.08 -16.15 16.24
CA ARG A 245 27.78 -17.58 16.13
C ARG A 245 26.88 -17.94 14.95
N ALA A 246 25.78 -17.22 14.78
CA ALA A 246 24.77 -17.64 13.82
C ALA A 246 25.15 -17.31 12.38
N ARG A 247 24.88 -18.25 11.48
CA ARG A 247 24.90 -18.03 10.03
C ARG A 247 23.56 -17.52 9.61
N VAL A 248 23.56 -16.40 8.94
CA VAL A 248 22.33 -15.72 8.53
C VAL A 248 22.10 -15.94 7.04
N THR A 249 20.92 -16.40 6.69
CA THR A 249 20.44 -16.47 5.31
C THR A 249 19.33 -15.44 5.13
N VAL A 250 19.54 -14.46 4.27
CA VAL A 250 18.52 -13.47 3.90
C VAL A 250 18.04 -13.71 2.48
N VAL A 251 16.75 -13.59 2.26
CA VAL A 251 16.16 -13.68 0.93
C VAL A 251 15.24 -12.50 0.70
N GLY A 252 15.29 -11.94 -0.50
CA GLY A 252 14.45 -10.81 -0.86
C GLY A 252 14.60 -10.39 -2.32
N ASP A 253 13.81 -9.40 -2.68
CA ASP A 253 13.77 -8.77 -3.97
C ASP A 253 13.79 -7.25 -3.80
N ASP A 254 14.94 -6.62 -4.04
CA ASP A 254 15.09 -5.16 -3.92
C ASP A 254 14.16 -4.40 -4.88
N ASP A 255 13.78 -5.02 -6.01
CA ASP A 255 12.78 -4.46 -6.93
C ASP A 255 11.34 -4.48 -6.37
N GLN A 256 11.10 -5.15 -5.24
CA GLN A 256 9.82 -5.18 -4.53
C GLN A 256 9.84 -4.40 -3.19
N THR A 257 10.80 -3.50 -2.99
CA THR A 257 10.81 -2.60 -1.82
C THR A 257 9.76 -1.50 -2.02
N ILE A 258 8.61 -1.64 -1.36
CA ILE A 258 7.48 -0.69 -1.45
C ILE A 258 7.03 -0.18 -0.07
N HIS A 259 7.78 -0.48 0.98
CA HIS A 259 7.48 -0.08 2.36
C HIS A 259 8.52 0.92 2.92
N GLU A 260 9.20 1.68 2.05
CA GLU A 260 10.22 2.68 2.47
C GLU A 260 9.61 3.75 3.38
N TRP A 261 8.37 4.14 3.16
CA TRP A 261 7.59 5.03 4.03
C TRP A 261 7.34 4.49 5.46
N ARG A 262 7.55 3.19 5.70
CA ARG A 262 7.55 2.56 7.03
C ARG A 262 8.93 2.34 7.60
N GLY A 263 9.98 2.92 7.01
CA GLY A 263 11.36 2.77 7.44
C GLY A 263 12.11 1.58 6.82
N ALA A 264 11.51 0.85 5.86
CA ALA A 264 12.21 -0.21 5.13
C ALA A 264 13.40 0.36 4.36
N ARG A 265 14.52 -0.38 4.36
CA ARG A 265 15.77 0.05 3.71
C ARG A 265 16.31 -1.00 2.75
N SER A 266 16.02 -0.83 1.48
CA SER A 266 16.56 -1.68 0.40
C SER A 266 18.09 -1.74 0.38
N GLY A 267 18.78 -0.74 0.91
CA GLY A 267 20.23 -0.72 1.05
C GLY A 267 20.80 -1.88 1.89
N PHE A 268 20.01 -2.50 2.77
CA PHE A 268 20.47 -3.66 3.52
C PHE A 268 20.67 -4.88 2.61
N ILE A 269 19.73 -5.19 1.73
CA ILE A 269 19.87 -6.32 0.79
C ILE A 269 20.82 -5.98 -0.36
N ARG A 270 20.90 -4.71 -0.77
CA ARG A 270 21.81 -4.23 -1.84
C ARG A 270 23.30 -4.20 -1.45
N GLY A 271 23.66 -4.75 -0.32
CA GLY A 271 25.07 -4.88 0.10
C GLY A 271 25.32 -4.51 1.57
N GLY A 272 24.38 -3.87 2.25
CA GLY A 272 24.49 -3.57 3.69
C GLY A 272 24.70 -4.82 4.53
N PHE A 273 23.96 -5.88 4.23
CA PHE A 273 24.10 -7.16 4.89
C PHE A 273 25.53 -7.72 4.75
N ALA A 274 26.04 -7.83 3.55
CA ALA A 274 27.39 -8.37 3.30
C ALA A 274 28.50 -7.51 3.94
N ARG A 275 28.32 -6.19 3.98
CA ARG A 275 29.29 -5.29 4.68
C ARG A 275 29.27 -5.47 6.18
N HIS A 276 28.12 -5.80 6.75
CA HIS A 276 27.98 -5.92 8.22
C HIS A 276 28.33 -7.32 8.72
N PHE A 277 27.85 -8.37 8.06
CA PHE A 277 28.07 -9.76 8.45
C PHE A 277 29.37 -10.31 7.84
N ARG A 278 30.49 -10.10 8.54
CA ARG A 278 31.85 -10.50 8.10
C ARG A 278 32.47 -11.64 8.89
N THR A 279 31.77 -12.14 9.88
CA THR A 279 32.27 -13.20 10.80
C THR A 279 32.41 -14.57 10.10
N HIS A 280 31.70 -14.78 9.01
CA HIS A 280 31.72 -16.00 8.21
C HIS A 280 31.83 -15.67 6.72
N PRO A 281 32.24 -16.64 5.88
CA PRO A 281 32.19 -16.46 4.42
C PRO A 281 30.78 -16.05 3.97
N HIS A 282 30.70 -15.18 2.99
CA HIS A 282 29.43 -14.68 2.45
C HIS A 282 29.28 -15.08 0.98
N LEU A 283 28.11 -15.61 0.63
CA LEU A 283 27.73 -15.94 -0.74
C LEU A 283 26.47 -15.19 -1.13
N THR A 284 26.46 -14.67 -2.35
CA THR A 284 25.27 -14.09 -2.99
C THR A 284 24.83 -15.02 -4.12
N LEU A 285 23.58 -15.46 -4.07
CA LEU A 285 23.01 -16.42 -5.02
C LEU A 285 21.73 -15.86 -5.62
N PRO A 286 21.55 -15.93 -6.95
CA PRO A 286 20.35 -15.41 -7.61
C PRO A 286 19.24 -16.46 -7.68
N LEU A 287 17.98 -15.99 -7.75
CA LEU A 287 16.79 -16.74 -8.17
C LEU A 287 16.07 -15.91 -9.23
N THR A 288 16.40 -16.10 -10.49
CA THR A 288 16.00 -15.25 -11.63
C THR A 288 14.77 -15.76 -12.39
N ARG A 289 14.32 -16.99 -12.12
CA ARG A 289 13.22 -17.63 -12.84
C ARG A 289 11.91 -17.58 -12.08
N SER A 290 10.91 -16.91 -12.67
CA SER A 290 9.56 -16.82 -12.12
C SER A 290 8.71 -18.03 -12.51
N PHE A 291 8.07 -18.66 -11.56
CA PHE A 291 7.06 -19.71 -11.77
C PHE A 291 5.65 -19.15 -11.92
N ARG A 292 5.48 -17.86 -11.66
CA ARG A 292 4.17 -17.21 -11.60
C ARG A 292 3.59 -16.96 -12.99
N PHE A 293 4.34 -16.35 -13.88
CA PHE A 293 3.88 -15.85 -15.16
C PHE A 293 4.76 -16.33 -16.32
N GLY A 294 4.26 -16.15 -17.55
CA GLY A 294 4.98 -16.44 -18.79
C GLY A 294 5.79 -15.25 -19.29
N ALA A 295 6.24 -15.35 -20.56
CA ALA A 295 7.24 -14.47 -21.15
C ALA A 295 6.80 -13.00 -21.25
N ALA A 296 5.55 -12.72 -21.62
CA ALA A 296 5.10 -11.32 -21.83
C ALA A 296 5.16 -10.49 -20.54
N ILE A 297 4.60 -11.01 -19.45
CA ILE A 297 4.64 -10.32 -18.16
C ILE A 297 6.07 -10.21 -17.64
N ALA A 298 6.88 -11.27 -17.78
CA ALA A 298 8.28 -11.25 -17.37
C ALA A 298 9.08 -10.15 -18.09
N GLN A 299 8.93 -10.05 -19.40
CA GLN A 299 9.66 -9.07 -20.20
C GLN A 299 9.24 -7.64 -19.90
N CYS A 300 7.93 -7.35 -19.90
CA CYS A 300 7.45 -6.00 -19.60
C CYS A 300 7.81 -5.56 -18.17
N ALA A 301 7.67 -6.43 -17.17
CA ALA A 301 8.07 -6.14 -15.82
C ALA A 301 9.58 -5.89 -15.70
N TRP A 302 10.39 -6.66 -16.41
CA TRP A 302 11.84 -6.43 -16.44
C TRP A 302 12.19 -5.10 -17.13
N ASN A 303 11.59 -4.78 -18.27
CA ASN A 303 11.81 -3.52 -18.97
C ASN A 303 11.52 -2.33 -18.04
N ALA A 304 10.35 -2.33 -17.41
CA ALA A 304 9.93 -1.26 -16.52
C ALA A 304 10.90 -1.03 -15.35
N ILE A 305 11.48 -2.11 -14.77
CA ILE A 305 12.36 -1.99 -13.61
C ILE A 305 13.84 -1.86 -14.00
N ALA A 306 14.25 -2.31 -15.18
CA ALA A 306 15.65 -2.27 -15.61
C ALA A 306 16.20 -0.85 -15.84
N VAL A 307 15.32 0.12 -16.05
CA VAL A 307 15.66 1.56 -16.15
C VAL A 307 16.17 2.10 -14.80
N SER A 308 15.76 1.48 -13.68
CA SER A 308 16.20 1.90 -12.35
C SER A 308 17.71 1.77 -12.16
N THR A 309 18.33 2.82 -11.65
CA THR A 309 19.75 2.84 -11.29
C THR A 309 20.00 2.36 -9.85
N GLU A 310 18.96 2.38 -9.01
CA GLU A 310 19.04 2.02 -7.61
C GLU A 310 18.61 0.58 -7.35
N ARG A 311 19.13 -0.39 -8.08
CA ARG A 311 18.82 -1.81 -7.92
C ARG A 311 20.06 -2.71 -8.03
N VAL A 312 19.95 -3.93 -7.53
CA VAL A 312 20.92 -4.97 -7.84
C VAL A 312 20.66 -5.46 -9.26
N PRO A 313 21.63 -5.39 -10.16
CA PRO A 313 21.46 -5.94 -11.51
C PRO A 313 21.11 -7.43 -11.45
N LYS A 314 19.92 -7.77 -11.90
CA LYS A 314 19.43 -9.15 -12.02
C LYS A 314 18.43 -9.26 -13.14
N ASP A 315 18.37 -10.42 -13.74
CA ASP A 315 17.44 -10.73 -14.81
C ASP A 315 16.14 -11.29 -14.24
N LEU A 316 15.06 -11.15 -15.00
CA LEU A 316 13.76 -11.76 -14.74
C LEU A 316 13.34 -12.59 -15.93
N PHE A 317 13.28 -13.91 -15.74
CA PHE A 317 12.84 -14.86 -16.77
C PHE A 317 11.59 -15.61 -16.32
N ALA A 318 10.73 -15.95 -17.25
CA ALA A 318 9.70 -16.95 -16.99
C ALA A 318 10.36 -18.35 -16.87
N HIS A 319 9.98 -19.16 -15.88
CA HIS A 319 10.44 -20.55 -15.78
C HIS A 319 9.88 -21.40 -16.92
N ASP A 320 8.60 -21.26 -17.21
CA ASP A 320 7.98 -21.77 -18.43
C ASP A 320 7.54 -20.60 -19.32
N PRO A 321 8.32 -20.25 -20.34
CA PRO A 321 7.98 -19.14 -21.22
C PRO A 321 6.73 -19.39 -22.07
N ARG A 322 6.29 -20.66 -22.23
CA ARG A 322 5.06 -21.02 -22.95
C ARG A 322 3.80 -20.83 -22.10
N LYS A 323 3.95 -20.62 -20.81
CA LYS A 323 2.81 -20.31 -19.94
C LYS A 323 2.07 -19.09 -20.50
N PRO A 324 0.74 -19.17 -20.69
CA PRO A 324 -0.04 -18.04 -21.18
C PRO A 324 0.22 -16.81 -20.33
N SER A 325 0.63 -15.72 -20.95
CA SER A 325 0.76 -14.43 -20.28
C SER A 325 0.57 -13.30 -21.30
N ARG A 326 -0.12 -12.24 -20.86
CA ARG A 326 -0.42 -11.08 -21.69
C ARG A 326 -0.49 -9.81 -20.85
N ILE A 327 -0.12 -8.69 -21.45
CA ILE A 327 -0.47 -7.36 -20.93
C ILE A 327 -1.35 -6.69 -21.96
N VAL A 328 -2.46 -6.13 -21.50
CA VAL A 328 -3.43 -5.41 -22.33
C VAL A 328 -3.43 -3.96 -21.89
N LEU A 329 -3.09 -3.08 -22.80
CA LEU A 329 -3.22 -1.63 -22.60
C LEU A 329 -4.59 -1.17 -23.07
N ARG A 330 -5.28 -0.39 -22.23
CA ARG A 330 -6.53 0.27 -22.52
C ARG A 330 -6.33 1.78 -22.42
N THR A 331 -6.54 2.49 -23.51
CA THR A 331 -6.49 3.95 -23.52
C THR A 331 -7.91 4.47 -23.58
N ALA A 332 -8.26 5.41 -22.71
CA ALA A 332 -9.55 6.07 -22.77
C ALA A 332 -9.66 6.89 -24.08
N PRO A 333 -10.84 7.01 -24.66
CA PRO A 333 -11.05 7.90 -25.79
C PRO A 333 -10.80 9.37 -25.37
N GLU A 334 -10.27 10.18 -26.29
CA GLU A 334 -10.08 11.61 -26.06
C GLU A 334 -11.41 12.26 -25.64
N GLU A 335 -11.38 13.06 -24.59
CA GLU A 335 -12.54 13.83 -24.16
C GLU A 335 -12.86 14.93 -25.18
N THR A 336 -14.13 14.95 -25.63
CA THR A 336 -14.65 15.99 -26.51
C THR A 336 -15.42 17.09 -25.77
N SER A 337 -15.49 17.05 -24.45
CA SER A 337 -16.25 18.00 -23.62
C SER A 337 -15.37 19.14 -23.09
N GLU A 338 -15.87 20.37 -23.19
CA GLU A 338 -15.22 21.59 -22.69
C GLU A 338 -15.22 21.70 -21.15
N GLU A 339 -15.99 20.87 -20.45
CA GLU A 339 -15.94 20.79 -18.99
C GLU A 339 -15.11 19.57 -18.56
N PRO A 340 -14.18 19.69 -17.59
CA PRO A 340 -13.44 18.56 -17.05
C PRO A 340 -14.39 17.64 -16.26
N GLU A 341 -15.05 16.77 -16.98
CA GLU A 341 -15.85 15.70 -16.40
C GLU A 341 -14.91 14.57 -15.97
N VAL A 342 -15.22 13.96 -14.83
CA VAL A 342 -14.48 12.76 -14.43
C VAL A 342 -14.68 11.69 -15.48
N ASN A 343 -13.63 11.39 -16.22
CA ASN A 343 -13.68 10.38 -17.26
C ASN A 343 -13.75 8.99 -16.62
N LEU A 344 -14.92 8.38 -16.66
CA LEU A 344 -15.12 7.00 -16.21
C LEU A 344 -14.97 5.98 -17.36
N ALA A 345 -14.66 6.44 -18.57
CA ALA A 345 -14.49 5.58 -19.74
C ALA A 345 -13.39 4.53 -19.56
N GLU A 346 -12.33 4.86 -18.80
CA GLU A 346 -11.32 3.90 -18.41
C GLU A 346 -11.90 2.76 -17.56
N ALA A 347 -12.68 3.12 -16.54
CA ALA A 347 -13.33 2.15 -15.69
C ALA A 347 -14.32 1.30 -16.47
N ASP A 348 -15.08 1.89 -17.38
CA ASP A 348 -16.02 1.18 -18.28
C ASP A 348 -15.32 0.14 -19.14
N ALA A 349 -14.19 0.49 -19.77
CA ALA A 349 -13.40 -0.45 -20.57
C ALA A 349 -12.91 -1.64 -19.74
N LEU A 350 -12.48 -1.41 -18.48
CA LEU A 350 -12.06 -2.49 -17.60
C LEU A 350 -13.26 -3.34 -17.12
N ILE A 351 -14.43 -2.75 -16.92
CA ILE A 351 -15.66 -3.50 -16.60
C ILE A 351 -16.05 -4.42 -17.76
N ASP A 352 -15.95 -3.96 -19.00
CA ASP A 352 -16.21 -4.78 -20.17
C ASP A 352 -15.26 -5.98 -20.25
N ASP A 353 -13.96 -5.78 -19.93
CA ASP A 353 -12.99 -6.86 -19.85
C ASP A 353 -13.32 -7.86 -18.72
N ILE A 354 -13.73 -7.38 -17.54
CA ILE A 354 -14.16 -8.23 -16.42
C ILE A 354 -15.42 -9.02 -16.81
N GLN A 355 -16.40 -8.41 -17.44
CA GLN A 355 -17.62 -9.08 -17.89
C GLN A 355 -17.32 -10.12 -18.98
N SER A 356 -16.41 -9.82 -19.90
CA SER A 356 -15.94 -10.74 -20.93
C SER A 356 -15.29 -11.99 -20.32
N LEU A 357 -14.46 -11.82 -19.27
CA LEU A 357 -13.87 -12.92 -18.54
C LEU A 357 -14.93 -13.75 -17.79
N ARG A 358 -15.91 -13.11 -17.17
CA ARG A 358 -17.03 -13.81 -16.52
C ARG A 358 -17.84 -14.64 -17.54
N ALA A 359 -18.07 -14.12 -18.74
CA ALA A 359 -18.76 -14.83 -19.81
C ALA A 359 -18.01 -16.11 -20.23
N THR A 360 -16.68 -16.14 -20.07
CA THR A 360 -15.84 -17.33 -20.29
C THR A 360 -15.66 -18.19 -19.03
N HIS A 361 -16.47 -17.98 -17.99
CA HIS A 361 -16.47 -18.71 -16.72
C HIS A 361 -15.20 -18.55 -15.86
N VAL A 362 -14.45 -17.45 -16.01
CA VAL A 362 -13.36 -17.13 -15.09
C VAL A 362 -13.95 -16.67 -13.75
N PRO A 363 -13.57 -17.30 -12.63
CA PRO A 363 -14.07 -16.92 -11.30
C PRO A 363 -13.61 -15.51 -10.91
N LEU A 364 -14.48 -14.75 -10.24
CA LEU A 364 -14.14 -13.40 -9.75
C LEU A 364 -12.96 -13.40 -8.76
N CYS A 365 -12.82 -14.45 -7.96
CA CYS A 365 -11.69 -14.58 -7.04
C CYS A 365 -10.32 -14.76 -7.73
N ASP A 366 -10.30 -15.09 -9.02
CA ASP A 366 -9.09 -15.12 -9.86
C ASP A 366 -8.73 -13.73 -10.42
N MET A 367 -9.55 -12.71 -10.11
CA MET A 367 -9.41 -11.34 -10.58
C MET A 367 -9.16 -10.38 -9.41
N VAL A 368 -8.39 -9.31 -9.65
CA VAL A 368 -8.16 -8.22 -8.69
C VAL A 368 -8.03 -6.89 -9.41
N VAL A 369 -8.57 -5.83 -8.79
CA VAL A 369 -8.32 -4.44 -9.19
C VAL A 369 -7.34 -3.82 -8.22
N LEU A 370 -6.25 -3.25 -8.74
CA LEU A 370 -5.14 -2.69 -7.97
C LEU A 370 -4.97 -1.20 -8.28
N GLY A 371 -5.27 -0.34 -7.31
CA GLY A 371 -4.96 1.09 -7.43
C GLY A 371 -3.68 1.47 -6.67
N ARG A 372 -3.08 2.59 -7.05
CA ARG A 372 -1.99 3.22 -6.29
C ARG A 372 -2.50 3.81 -4.98
N SER A 373 -3.68 4.39 -5.00
CA SER A 373 -4.39 4.95 -3.85
C SER A 373 -5.84 4.47 -3.79
N TRP A 374 -6.49 4.67 -2.66
CA TRP A 374 -7.92 4.35 -2.53
C TRP A 374 -8.80 5.26 -3.37
N THR A 375 -8.42 6.54 -3.48
CA THR A 375 -9.16 7.52 -4.30
C THR A 375 -9.22 7.16 -5.77
N GLN A 376 -8.17 6.54 -6.33
CA GLN A 376 -8.18 6.02 -7.70
C GLN A 376 -9.16 4.85 -7.89
N LEU A 377 -9.45 4.13 -6.83
CA LEU A 377 -10.35 2.97 -6.88
C LEU A 377 -11.83 3.33 -6.75
N LEU A 378 -12.15 4.59 -6.46
CA LEU A 378 -13.55 5.02 -6.28
C LEU A 378 -14.37 4.85 -7.56
N GLY A 379 -13.86 5.31 -8.70
CA GLY A 379 -14.52 5.15 -9.99
C GLY A 379 -14.76 3.68 -10.36
N MET A 380 -13.75 2.83 -10.14
CA MET A 380 -13.86 1.38 -10.35
C MET A 380 -14.90 0.72 -9.45
N GLN A 381 -14.86 1.00 -8.13
CA GLN A 381 -15.84 0.46 -7.19
C GLN A 381 -17.26 0.80 -7.62
N TRP A 382 -17.42 2.04 -8.07
CA TRP A 382 -18.65 2.53 -8.60
C TRP A 382 -19.16 1.78 -9.84
N ARG A 383 -18.30 1.60 -10.86
CA ARG A 383 -18.68 0.88 -12.08
C ARG A 383 -18.98 -0.60 -11.79
N LEU A 384 -18.26 -1.20 -10.85
CA LEU A 384 -18.55 -2.56 -10.37
C LEU A 384 -19.97 -2.66 -9.79
N LEU A 385 -20.39 -1.65 -9.01
CA LEU A 385 -21.75 -1.58 -8.47
C LEU A 385 -22.82 -1.44 -9.56
N ALA A 386 -22.62 -0.49 -10.46
CA ALA A 386 -23.54 -0.27 -11.59
C ALA A 386 -23.67 -1.51 -12.48
N ALA A 387 -22.61 -2.30 -12.59
CA ALA A 387 -22.58 -3.55 -13.36
C ALA A 387 -23.04 -4.78 -12.55
N GLU A 388 -23.48 -4.60 -11.30
CA GLU A 388 -23.88 -5.69 -10.38
C GLU A 388 -22.81 -6.78 -10.22
N ILE A 389 -21.53 -6.38 -10.23
CA ILE A 389 -20.39 -7.28 -10.02
C ILE A 389 -20.05 -7.30 -8.54
N PRO A 390 -20.19 -8.43 -7.83
CA PRO A 390 -19.84 -8.52 -6.42
C PRO A 390 -18.34 -8.36 -6.22
N PHE A 391 -17.95 -7.48 -5.29
CA PHE A 391 -16.56 -7.23 -4.96
C PHE A 391 -16.35 -7.06 -3.46
N THR A 392 -15.12 -7.24 -3.02
CA THR A 392 -14.68 -6.99 -1.64
C THR A 392 -13.60 -5.93 -1.62
N VAL A 393 -13.65 -5.07 -0.59
CA VAL A 393 -12.63 -4.06 -0.32
C VAL A 393 -11.94 -4.42 1.00
N ASP A 394 -10.63 -4.27 1.06
CA ASP A 394 -9.87 -4.56 2.28
C ASP A 394 -10.13 -3.50 3.36
N GLN A 395 -10.80 -3.90 4.44
CA GLN A 395 -11.15 -3.07 5.61
C GLN A 395 -12.11 -1.91 5.28
N HIS A 396 -12.57 -1.19 6.27
CA HIS A 396 -13.49 -0.03 6.34
C HIS A 396 -13.45 1.02 5.19
N ASN A 397 -12.88 0.69 4.06
CA ASN A 397 -12.70 1.55 2.88
C ASN A 397 -13.69 1.19 1.76
N ALA A 398 -14.88 0.67 2.11
CA ALA A 398 -15.98 0.71 1.15
C ALA A 398 -16.16 2.17 0.71
N PHE A 399 -16.56 2.37 -0.54
CA PHE A 399 -16.83 3.69 -1.14
C PHE A 399 -17.58 4.65 -0.18
N VAL A 400 -18.43 4.08 0.66
CA VAL A 400 -19.25 4.79 1.66
C VAL A 400 -18.44 5.38 2.80
N GLU A 401 -17.38 4.72 3.23
CA GLU A 401 -16.58 5.08 4.41
C GLU A 401 -15.23 5.73 4.05
N ASP A 402 -15.02 6.05 2.76
CA ASP A 402 -13.77 6.67 2.34
C ASP A 402 -13.56 8.00 3.08
N PRO A 403 -12.46 8.14 3.82
CA PRO A 403 -12.16 9.36 4.58
C PRO A 403 -12.12 10.62 3.69
N SER A 404 -11.82 10.47 2.39
CA SER A 404 -11.81 11.58 1.44
C SER A 404 -13.20 12.17 1.22
N LEU A 405 -14.27 11.37 1.31
CA LEU A 405 -15.65 11.81 1.14
C LEU A 405 -16.32 12.26 2.45
N ALA A 406 -15.66 12.06 3.60
CA ALA A 406 -16.27 12.24 4.91
C ALA A 406 -16.87 13.66 5.11
N LEU A 407 -16.14 14.71 4.71
CA LEU A 407 -16.61 16.09 4.88
C LEU A 407 -17.81 16.39 3.96
N LEU A 408 -17.74 15.98 2.69
CA LEU A 408 -18.84 16.14 1.74
C LEU A 408 -20.11 15.42 2.25
N ARG A 409 -19.99 14.19 2.69
CA ARG A 409 -21.10 13.41 3.24
C ARG A 409 -21.74 14.05 4.46
N GLN A 410 -20.95 14.64 5.35
CA GLN A 410 -21.47 15.41 6.48
C GLN A 410 -22.33 16.58 6.00
N TYR A 411 -21.89 17.30 4.97
CA TYR A 411 -22.70 18.38 4.38
C TYR A 411 -23.97 17.85 3.70
N LEU A 412 -23.90 16.72 2.98
CA LEU A 412 -25.09 16.09 2.39
C LEU A 412 -26.10 15.67 3.46
N THR A 413 -25.63 15.13 4.58
CA THR A 413 -26.51 14.82 5.73
C THR A 413 -27.17 16.07 6.31
N LEU A 414 -26.47 17.21 6.38
CA LEU A 414 -27.11 18.48 6.79
C LEU A 414 -28.17 18.94 5.77
N VAL A 415 -27.97 18.71 4.48
CA VAL A 415 -28.95 19.02 3.43
C VAL A 415 -30.21 18.17 3.59
N GLU A 416 -30.08 16.87 3.77
CA GLU A 416 -31.22 15.95 3.95
C GLU A 416 -32.01 16.27 5.20
N ARG A 417 -31.33 16.57 6.31
CA ARG A 417 -31.93 16.84 7.60
C ARG A 417 -32.20 18.33 7.87
N PHE A 418 -32.09 19.17 6.87
CA PHE A 418 -32.15 20.62 7.06
C PHE A 418 -33.39 21.14 7.78
N ARG A 419 -34.54 20.48 7.56
CA ARG A 419 -35.84 20.84 8.14
C ARG A 419 -36.27 19.91 9.28
N ASP A 420 -35.52 18.84 9.55
CA ASP A 420 -35.85 17.90 10.60
C ASP A 420 -35.57 18.49 11.99
N PRO A 421 -36.26 18.06 13.03
CA PRO A 421 -35.92 18.39 14.41
C PRO A 421 -34.47 17.95 14.72
N LEU A 422 -33.72 18.78 15.41
CA LEU A 422 -32.31 18.61 15.67
C LEU A 422 -32.07 17.47 16.68
N ASP A 423 -31.58 16.33 16.24
CA ASP A 423 -31.12 15.24 17.10
C ASP A 423 -29.70 15.46 17.62
N ASP A 424 -29.26 14.65 18.61
CA ASP A 424 -27.94 14.77 19.23
C ASP A 424 -26.76 14.57 18.26
N ALA A 425 -26.93 13.70 17.24
CA ALA A 425 -25.90 13.42 16.26
C ALA A 425 -25.74 14.60 15.29
N THR A 426 -26.85 15.08 14.75
CA THR A 426 -26.88 16.24 13.83
C THR A 426 -26.43 17.52 14.56
N ALA A 427 -26.79 17.71 15.82
CA ALA A 427 -26.34 18.82 16.65
C ALA A 427 -24.81 18.86 16.82
N ARG A 428 -24.19 17.71 17.14
CA ARG A 428 -22.73 17.60 17.24
C ARG A 428 -22.05 17.87 15.90
N MET A 429 -22.57 17.29 14.83
CA MET A 429 -22.03 17.45 13.46
C MET A 429 -22.11 18.91 13.01
N LEU A 430 -23.25 19.57 13.21
CA LEU A 430 -23.45 20.99 12.90
C LEU A 430 -22.45 21.86 13.68
N GLY A 431 -22.27 21.60 14.98
CA GLY A 431 -21.34 22.32 15.83
C GLY A 431 -19.88 22.29 15.35
N VAL A 432 -19.49 21.24 14.61
CA VAL A 432 -18.18 21.14 13.97
C VAL A 432 -18.18 21.84 12.61
N LEU A 433 -19.19 21.61 11.79
CA LEU A 433 -19.24 22.08 10.38
C LEU A 433 -19.45 23.57 10.22
N VAL A 434 -19.95 24.26 11.24
CA VAL A 434 -20.12 25.74 11.20
C VAL A 434 -18.79 26.49 11.04
N ASN A 435 -17.67 25.87 11.39
CA ASN A 435 -16.31 26.40 11.18
C ASN A 435 -15.48 25.56 10.18
N ARG A 436 -16.13 24.85 9.28
CA ARG A 436 -15.46 24.12 8.21
C ARG A 436 -16.07 24.44 6.84
N PRO A 437 -15.59 25.44 6.10
CA PRO A 437 -14.41 26.31 6.36
C PRO A 437 -14.59 27.26 7.54
N PHE A 438 -13.50 27.90 7.94
CA PHE A 438 -13.46 28.74 9.15
C PHE A 438 -14.31 30.00 9.03
N ARG A 439 -15.33 30.13 9.87
CA ARG A 439 -16.31 31.26 9.87
C ARG A 439 -16.26 32.14 11.12
N LYS A 440 -15.21 32.00 11.94
CA LYS A 440 -15.02 32.78 13.19
C LYS A 440 -16.15 32.63 14.20
N VAL A 441 -16.84 31.48 14.19
CA VAL A 441 -17.92 31.18 15.15
C VAL A 441 -17.31 30.62 16.43
N THR A 442 -17.57 31.26 17.58
CA THR A 442 -17.04 30.77 18.85
C THR A 442 -17.70 29.45 19.26
N LYS A 443 -16.92 28.49 19.74
CA LYS A 443 -17.41 27.15 20.16
C LYS A 443 -18.49 27.29 21.26
N GLN A 444 -18.30 28.19 22.23
CA GLN A 444 -19.28 28.40 23.29
C GLN A 444 -20.57 29.04 22.75
N GLY A 445 -20.47 30.00 21.82
CA GLY A 445 -21.60 30.64 21.21
C GLY A 445 -22.50 29.68 20.45
N ILE A 446 -21.89 28.87 19.55
CA ILE A 446 -22.67 27.94 18.72
C ILE A 446 -23.30 26.81 19.55
N VAL A 447 -22.63 26.31 20.58
CA VAL A 447 -23.20 25.28 21.49
C VAL A 447 -24.43 25.81 22.17
N LYS A 448 -24.43 27.08 22.66
CA LYS A 448 -25.60 27.69 23.28
C LYS A 448 -26.78 27.83 22.32
N VAL A 449 -26.53 28.23 21.06
CA VAL A 449 -27.59 28.34 20.04
C VAL A 449 -28.17 26.97 19.74
N ILE A 450 -27.32 25.96 19.49
CA ILE A 450 -27.74 24.59 19.22
C ILE A 450 -28.58 24.02 20.37
N GLU A 451 -28.14 24.16 21.60
CA GLU A 451 -28.87 23.66 22.78
C GLU A 451 -30.21 24.35 22.92
N GLY A 452 -30.26 25.68 22.72
CA GLY A 452 -31.51 26.46 22.75
C GLY A 452 -32.50 25.96 21.69
N VAL A 453 -32.09 25.81 20.46
CA VAL A 453 -32.93 25.31 19.34
C VAL A 453 -33.37 23.87 19.60
N ARG A 454 -32.47 22.99 20.06
CA ARG A 454 -32.78 21.59 20.34
C ARG A 454 -33.86 21.44 21.44
N THR A 455 -33.78 22.23 22.48
CA THR A 455 -34.80 22.18 23.59
C THR A 455 -36.18 22.61 23.15
N THR A 456 -36.28 23.41 22.10
CA THR A 456 -37.56 23.84 21.50
C THR A 456 -38.05 22.98 20.37
N GLY A 457 -37.30 21.92 20.01
CA GLY A 457 -37.62 21.04 18.88
C GLY A 457 -37.40 21.67 17.51
N GLY A 458 -36.53 22.68 17.42
CA GLY A 458 -36.19 23.37 16.20
C GLY A 458 -35.23 22.58 15.30
N SER A 459 -34.97 23.13 14.12
CA SER A 459 -34.21 22.51 13.03
C SER A 459 -32.82 23.17 12.84
N ILE A 460 -32.04 22.66 11.88
CA ILE A 460 -30.78 23.27 11.40
C ILE A 460 -31.06 24.72 10.91
N ALA A 461 -32.18 24.95 10.25
CA ALA A 461 -32.56 26.27 9.75
C ALA A 461 -32.67 27.27 10.90
N ASP A 462 -33.29 26.89 12.02
CA ASP A 462 -33.43 27.74 13.19
C ASP A 462 -32.09 28.09 13.82
N VAL A 463 -31.12 27.15 13.84
CA VAL A 463 -29.76 27.44 14.30
C VAL A 463 -29.05 28.46 13.42
N LEU A 464 -29.20 28.35 12.10
CA LEU A 464 -28.40 29.14 11.15
C LEU A 464 -29.00 30.51 10.83
N PHE A 465 -30.33 30.72 11.01
CA PHE A 465 -31.00 31.97 10.66
C PHE A 465 -31.39 32.85 11.85
N ASP A 466 -31.39 32.34 13.09
CA ASP A 466 -31.82 33.14 14.25
C ASP A 466 -30.74 34.13 14.71
N GLU A 467 -30.74 35.33 14.12
CA GLU A 467 -29.83 36.41 14.50
C GLU A 467 -29.95 36.84 15.96
N ALA A 468 -31.17 36.76 16.55
CA ALA A 468 -31.37 37.12 17.93
C ALA A 468 -30.68 36.13 18.87
N ALA A 469 -30.79 34.82 18.58
CA ALA A 469 -30.08 33.79 19.30
C ALA A 469 -28.56 33.94 19.14
N HIS A 470 -28.07 34.23 17.93
CA HIS A 470 -26.63 34.47 17.67
C HIS A 470 -26.11 35.63 18.55
N LYS A 471 -26.83 36.73 18.58
CA LYS A 471 -26.45 37.90 19.37
C LYS A 471 -26.46 37.61 20.88
N LEU A 472 -27.47 36.89 21.37
CA LEU A 472 -27.56 36.46 22.77
C LEU A 472 -26.46 35.51 23.17
N ALA A 473 -26.01 34.66 22.24
CA ALA A 473 -24.91 33.72 22.46
C ALA A 473 -23.51 34.35 22.30
N GLY A 474 -23.42 35.62 21.95
CA GLY A 474 -22.16 36.36 21.79
C GLY A 474 -21.44 36.06 20.47
N ILE A 475 -22.17 35.63 19.43
CA ILE A 475 -21.62 35.43 18.08
C ILE A 475 -21.55 36.81 17.40
N PHE A 476 -20.37 37.15 16.85
CA PHE A 476 -20.13 38.40 16.16
C PHE A 476 -20.99 38.55 14.88
N PRO A 477 -21.36 39.79 14.49
CA PRO A 477 -22.21 40.03 13.31
C PRO A 477 -21.68 39.42 12.02
N ALA A 478 -20.36 39.44 11.79
CA ALA A 478 -19.74 38.83 10.61
C ALA A 478 -19.89 37.30 10.62
N ALA A 479 -19.68 36.66 11.76
CA ALA A 479 -19.87 35.21 11.91
C ALA A 479 -21.36 34.82 11.80
N SER A 480 -22.27 35.62 12.34
CA SER A 480 -23.73 35.45 12.16
C SER A 480 -24.12 35.54 10.67
N ALA A 481 -23.56 36.50 9.93
CA ALA A 481 -23.79 36.63 8.48
C ALA A 481 -23.27 35.38 7.71
N ALA A 482 -22.10 34.85 8.08
CA ALA A 482 -21.55 33.63 7.49
C ALA A 482 -22.41 32.38 7.79
N LEU A 483 -22.99 32.28 9.01
CA LEU A 483 -23.95 31.21 9.34
C LEU A 483 -25.22 31.31 8.48
N ARG A 484 -25.76 32.50 8.29
CA ARG A 484 -26.92 32.70 7.41
C ARG A 484 -26.63 32.40 5.95
N HIS A 485 -25.42 32.73 5.48
CA HIS A 485 -25.00 32.34 4.14
C HIS A 485 -24.97 30.80 3.99
N MET A 486 -24.32 30.10 4.93
CA MET A 486 -24.36 28.64 5.00
C MET A 486 -25.80 28.11 5.02
N GLY A 487 -26.67 28.68 5.83
CA GLY A 487 -28.10 28.34 5.89
C GLY A 487 -28.81 28.54 4.53
N SER A 488 -28.49 29.60 3.82
CA SER A 488 -29.05 29.87 2.50
C SER A 488 -28.60 28.84 1.44
N VAL A 489 -27.34 28.41 1.48
CA VAL A 489 -26.80 27.34 0.62
C VAL A 489 -27.50 26.03 0.92
N LEU A 490 -27.55 25.61 2.20
CA LEU A 490 -28.18 24.35 2.62
C LEU A 490 -29.69 24.35 2.32
N MET A 491 -30.38 25.48 2.48
CA MET A 491 -31.80 25.60 2.14
C MET A 491 -32.06 25.44 0.65
N LYS A 492 -31.22 26.02 -0.22
CA LYS A 492 -31.32 25.80 -1.68
C LYS A 492 -31.06 24.34 -2.01
N ALA A 493 -30.01 23.77 -1.42
CA ALA A 493 -29.65 22.37 -1.62
C ALA A 493 -30.78 21.43 -1.21
N SER A 494 -31.41 21.64 -0.05
CA SER A 494 -32.51 20.77 0.43
C SER A 494 -33.74 20.79 -0.46
N ARG A 495 -33.99 21.87 -1.20
CA ARG A 495 -35.08 21.94 -2.18
C ARG A 495 -34.74 21.13 -3.44
N LEU A 496 -33.49 21.20 -3.91
CA LEU A 496 -33.02 20.47 -5.10
C LEU A 496 -32.81 18.98 -4.83
N ALA A 497 -32.60 18.60 -3.58
CA ALA A 497 -32.29 17.19 -3.19
C ALA A 497 -33.42 16.21 -3.53
N GLU A 498 -34.67 16.67 -3.59
CA GLU A 498 -35.85 15.83 -3.87
C GLU A 498 -36.18 15.76 -5.39
N GLU A 499 -35.50 16.56 -6.23
CA GLU A 499 -35.72 16.55 -7.67
C GLU A 499 -35.02 15.36 -8.36
N PRO A 500 -35.54 14.86 -9.49
CA PRO A 500 -34.79 13.94 -10.34
C PRO A 500 -33.44 14.54 -10.70
N CYS A 501 -32.38 13.76 -10.62
CA CYS A 501 -30.97 14.23 -10.76
C CYS A 501 -30.53 15.23 -9.67
N GLY A 502 -31.31 15.44 -8.62
CA GLY A 502 -31.05 16.42 -7.58
C GLY A 502 -29.75 16.15 -6.81
N ALA A 503 -29.35 14.89 -6.66
CA ALA A 503 -28.11 14.51 -5.99
C ALA A 503 -26.89 15.18 -6.64
N ALA A 504 -26.72 15.07 -7.95
CA ALA A 504 -25.58 15.67 -8.67
C ALA A 504 -25.59 17.19 -8.59
N VAL A 505 -26.78 17.81 -8.74
CA VAL A 505 -26.93 19.25 -8.66
C VAL A 505 -26.56 19.78 -7.27
N VAL A 506 -26.97 19.07 -6.22
CA VAL A 506 -26.63 19.41 -4.81
C VAL A 506 -25.12 19.28 -4.59
N ILE A 507 -24.49 18.19 -5.00
CA ILE A 507 -23.05 17.99 -4.84
C ILE A 507 -22.29 19.11 -5.56
N ARG A 508 -22.62 19.40 -6.81
CA ARG A 508 -22.02 20.48 -7.60
C ARG A 508 -22.18 21.84 -6.93
N MET A 509 -23.38 22.13 -6.43
CA MET A 509 -23.64 23.38 -5.74
C MET A 509 -22.81 23.50 -4.45
N LEU A 510 -22.76 22.45 -3.64
CA LEU A 510 -21.94 22.44 -2.42
C LEU A 510 -20.45 22.63 -2.77
N ARG A 511 -19.95 21.97 -3.81
CA ARG A 511 -18.54 22.13 -4.24
C ARG A 511 -18.20 23.59 -4.65
N ARG A 512 -19.16 24.32 -5.22
CA ARG A 512 -18.97 25.72 -5.64
C ARG A 512 -19.16 26.73 -4.52
N GLU A 513 -20.13 26.50 -3.62
CA GLU A 513 -20.55 27.45 -2.59
C GLU A 513 -19.85 27.22 -1.24
N ILE A 514 -19.40 26.00 -0.98
CA ILE A 514 -18.61 25.67 0.22
C ILE A 514 -17.14 25.58 -0.17
N GLU A 515 -16.32 26.39 0.44
CA GLU A 515 -14.87 26.45 0.21
C GLU A 515 -14.18 25.19 0.77
N PHE A 516 -14.47 24.03 0.13
CA PHE A 516 -13.94 22.73 0.60
C PHE A 516 -12.42 22.66 0.61
N ARG A 517 -11.73 23.34 -0.33
CA ARG A 517 -10.28 23.39 -0.33
C ARG A 517 -9.75 23.98 0.98
N GLU A 518 -10.28 25.13 1.43
CA GLU A 518 -9.90 25.75 2.71
C GLU A 518 -10.29 24.87 3.91
N ALA A 519 -11.51 24.29 3.85
CA ALA A 519 -11.99 23.42 4.92
C ALA A 519 -11.16 22.14 5.08
N LEU A 520 -10.53 21.64 4.01
CA LEU A 520 -9.67 20.46 4.01
C LEU A 520 -8.21 20.82 4.29
N ALA A 521 -7.72 21.93 3.72
CA ALA A 521 -6.35 22.40 3.92
C ALA A 521 -6.03 22.64 5.38
N ALA A 522 -7.06 23.00 6.16
CA ALA A 522 -6.99 23.16 7.60
C ALA A 522 -6.54 21.89 8.36
N PHE A 523 -6.60 20.69 7.78
CA PHE A 523 -6.37 19.41 8.49
C PHE A 523 -5.59 18.38 7.65
N ARG A 524 -5.19 18.73 6.42
CA ARG A 524 -4.62 17.77 5.46
C ARG A 524 -3.51 18.41 4.63
N SER A 525 -2.54 17.59 4.23
CA SER A 525 -1.54 17.99 3.23
C SER A 525 -2.19 18.36 1.90
N GLU A 526 -1.52 19.16 1.09
CA GLU A 526 -2.02 19.62 -0.21
C GLU A 526 -2.34 18.45 -1.17
N GLU A 527 -1.53 17.41 -1.15
CA GLU A 527 -1.81 16.15 -1.87
C GLU A 527 -3.11 15.48 -1.42
N SER A 528 -3.35 15.43 -0.10
CA SER A 528 -4.55 14.86 0.49
C SER A 528 -5.79 15.71 0.17
N VAL A 529 -5.65 17.04 0.12
CA VAL A 529 -6.72 17.96 -0.31
C VAL A 529 -7.07 17.71 -1.77
N ALA A 530 -6.08 17.64 -2.65
CA ALA A 530 -6.30 17.36 -4.07
C ALA A 530 -6.97 15.98 -4.28
N ALA A 531 -6.58 14.96 -3.50
CA ALA A 531 -7.22 13.65 -3.53
C ALA A 531 -8.70 13.71 -3.10
N CYS A 532 -9.03 14.46 -2.03
CA CYS A 532 -10.41 14.67 -1.59
C CYS A 532 -11.26 15.37 -2.65
N LEU A 533 -10.74 16.44 -3.25
CA LEU A 533 -11.47 17.19 -4.27
C LEU A 533 -11.75 16.32 -5.51
N ARG A 534 -10.79 15.51 -5.94
CA ARG A 534 -11.03 14.51 -7.00
C ARG A 534 -12.09 13.49 -6.59
N ALA A 535 -12.07 13.00 -5.35
CA ALA A 535 -13.10 12.09 -4.87
C ALA A 535 -14.51 12.72 -4.92
N TYR A 536 -14.63 14.03 -4.67
CA TYR A 536 -15.90 14.76 -4.79
C TYR A 536 -16.36 14.85 -6.25
N GLU A 537 -15.43 15.01 -7.20
CA GLU A 537 -15.72 15.00 -8.64
C GLU A 537 -16.24 13.65 -9.09
N VAL A 538 -15.54 12.58 -8.72
CA VAL A 538 -15.99 11.21 -8.97
C VAL A 538 -17.38 10.99 -8.40
N PHE A 539 -17.63 11.43 -7.17
CA PHE A 539 -18.93 11.27 -6.53
C PHE A 539 -20.05 12.08 -7.18
N GLU A 540 -19.75 13.30 -7.69
CA GLU A 540 -20.68 14.09 -8.49
C GLU A 540 -21.02 13.41 -9.83
N GLY A 541 -20.01 12.90 -10.54
CA GLY A 541 -20.17 12.17 -11.79
C GLY A 541 -21.14 10.99 -11.64
N PHE A 542 -21.00 10.24 -10.57
CA PHE A 542 -21.90 9.16 -10.23
C PHE A 542 -23.33 9.61 -9.98
N ALA A 543 -23.47 10.51 -9.09
CA ALA A 543 -24.79 11.03 -8.78
C ALA A 543 -25.50 11.52 -10.06
N ARG A 544 -24.76 12.05 -11.02
CA ARG A 544 -25.28 12.50 -12.31
C ARG A 544 -25.75 11.33 -13.19
N GLU A 545 -24.93 10.31 -13.34
CA GLU A 545 -25.28 9.14 -14.14
C GLU A 545 -26.41 8.31 -13.53
N SER A 546 -26.43 8.23 -12.20
CA SER A 546 -27.53 7.56 -11.48
C SER A 546 -28.85 8.32 -11.60
N ALA A 547 -28.83 9.57 -12.05
CA ALA A 547 -30.01 10.43 -12.23
C ALA A 547 -30.99 10.40 -11.05
N CYS A 548 -30.46 10.28 -9.82
CA CYS A 548 -31.25 9.99 -8.62
C CYS A 548 -31.43 11.23 -7.71
N THR A 549 -32.40 11.14 -6.80
CA THR A 549 -32.54 12.07 -5.68
C THR A 549 -31.39 11.85 -4.67
N LEU A 550 -31.14 12.82 -3.81
CA LEU A 550 -30.09 12.68 -2.79
C LEU A 550 -30.35 11.49 -1.86
N ARG A 551 -31.61 11.26 -1.49
CA ARG A 551 -32.03 10.11 -0.65
C ARG A 551 -31.79 8.78 -1.33
N ALA A 552 -32.14 8.66 -2.64
CA ALA A 552 -31.88 7.45 -3.40
C ALA A 552 -30.37 7.19 -3.54
N LEU A 553 -29.54 8.25 -3.68
CA LEU A 553 -28.10 8.12 -3.66
C LEU A 553 -27.59 7.54 -2.35
N ASP A 554 -28.09 8.00 -1.20
CA ASP A 554 -27.70 7.46 0.10
C ASP A 554 -28.13 5.97 0.25
N GLU A 555 -29.29 5.59 -0.29
CA GLU A 555 -29.76 4.19 -0.31
C GLU A 555 -28.85 3.31 -1.20
N ILE A 556 -28.47 3.78 -2.38
CA ILE A 556 -27.52 3.07 -3.27
C ILE A 556 -26.17 2.91 -2.57
N VAL A 557 -25.66 3.98 -1.96
CA VAL A 557 -24.40 3.99 -1.23
C VAL A 557 -24.41 3.00 -0.05
N ARG A 558 -25.52 2.90 0.69
CA ARG A 558 -25.69 1.93 1.80
C ARG A 558 -25.88 0.49 1.30
N ALA A 559 -26.47 0.29 0.13
CA ALA A 559 -26.63 -1.04 -0.47
C ALA A 559 -25.28 -1.70 -0.78
N VAL A 560 -24.21 -0.91 -0.94
CA VAL A 560 -22.82 -1.40 -1.09
C VAL A 560 -22.34 -2.16 0.14
N ASP A 561 -22.77 -1.74 1.33
CA ASP A 561 -22.45 -2.43 2.58
C ASP A 561 -23.07 -3.82 2.69
N THR A 562 -24.11 -4.11 1.90
CA THR A 562 -24.82 -5.41 1.95
C THR A 562 -24.11 -6.53 1.18
N THR A 563 -23.01 -6.24 0.45
CA THR A 563 -22.13 -7.31 -0.09
C THR A 563 -21.35 -8.05 1.02
N GLN A 564 -21.46 -7.63 2.26
CA GLN A 564 -20.88 -8.29 3.44
C GLN A 564 -21.38 -9.71 3.73
N GLY A 565 -22.22 -10.30 2.89
CA GLY A 565 -22.69 -11.69 3.02
C GLY A 565 -22.24 -12.62 1.91
N VAL A 566 -21.62 -12.10 0.84
CA VAL A 566 -21.17 -12.93 -0.29
C VAL A 566 -19.83 -13.59 0.06
N PRO A 567 -19.69 -14.92 -0.13
CA PRO A 567 -18.40 -15.59 0.12
C PRO A 567 -17.26 -14.96 -0.68
N THR A 568 -16.11 -14.73 -0.06
CA THR A 568 -14.96 -14.06 -0.69
C THR A 568 -14.46 -14.74 -1.98
N HIS A 569 -14.73 -16.03 -2.17
CA HIS A 569 -14.40 -16.75 -3.39
C HIS A 569 -15.37 -16.47 -4.56
N GLU A 570 -16.47 -15.78 -4.32
CA GLU A 570 -17.44 -15.33 -5.33
C GLU A 570 -17.34 -13.83 -5.63
N CYS A 571 -16.36 -13.15 -5.03
CA CYS A 571 -16.16 -11.71 -5.15
C CYS A 571 -14.85 -11.38 -5.86
N LEU A 572 -14.87 -10.31 -6.65
CA LEU A 572 -13.67 -9.64 -7.15
C LEU A 572 -13.05 -8.84 -6.00
N ARG A 573 -11.71 -8.85 -5.90
CA ARG A 573 -11.03 -8.06 -4.88
C ARG A 573 -10.63 -6.69 -5.44
N VAL A 574 -10.91 -5.63 -4.69
CA VAL A 574 -10.47 -4.25 -4.98
C VAL A 574 -9.59 -3.78 -3.83
N THR A 575 -8.34 -3.40 -4.13
CA THR A 575 -7.38 -3.02 -3.10
C THR A 575 -6.21 -2.22 -3.66
N THR A 576 -5.32 -1.71 -2.80
CA THR A 576 -4.11 -1.00 -3.25
C THR A 576 -2.94 -1.95 -3.47
N VAL A 577 -2.01 -1.55 -4.37
CA VAL A 577 -0.79 -2.33 -4.68
C VAL A 577 0.03 -2.65 -3.42
N HIS A 578 0.09 -1.74 -2.45
CA HIS A 578 0.83 -1.96 -1.21
C HIS A 578 0.33 -3.17 -0.38
N ARG A 579 -0.96 -3.47 -0.45
CA ARG A 579 -1.58 -4.53 0.35
C ARG A 579 -1.49 -5.92 -0.26
N VAL A 580 -1.08 -6.03 -1.52
CA VAL A 580 -1.07 -7.30 -2.26
C VAL A 580 0.31 -7.90 -2.41
N LYS A 581 1.30 -7.38 -1.72
CA LYS A 581 2.64 -7.95 -1.73
C LYS A 581 2.62 -9.40 -1.25
N GLY A 582 3.26 -10.30 -2.03
CA GLY A 582 3.26 -11.73 -1.75
C GLY A 582 2.05 -12.51 -2.31
N LEU A 583 0.98 -11.83 -2.72
CA LEU A 583 -0.21 -12.44 -3.33
C LEU A 583 -0.10 -12.51 -4.85
N GLU A 584 -1.01 -13.26 -5.50
CA GLU A 584 -1.07 -13.41 -6.96
C GLU A 584 -2.49 -13.76 -7.42
N TRP A 585 -2.83 -13.32 -8.64
CA TRP A 585 -4.09 -13.61 -9.31
C TRP A 585 -3.84 -13.97 -10.77
N LYS A 586 -4.82 -14.63 -11.40
CA LYS A 586 -4.73 -14.87 -12.84
C LYS A 586 -4.82 -13.58 -13.63
N HIS A 587 -5.76 -12.72 -13.23
CA HIS A 587 -6.10 -11.49 -13.93
C HIS A 587 -5.99 -10.30 -12.98
N VAL A 588 -5.19 -9.32 -13.35
CA VAL A 588 -4.94 -8.10 -12.59
C VAL A 588 -5.33 -6.90 -13.42
N PHE A 589 -6.11 -6.00 -12.84
CA PHE A 589 -6.54 -4.75 -13.46
C PHE A 589 -5.90 -3.58 -12.72
N VAL A 590 -5.20 -2.72 -13.43
CA VAL A 590 -4.49 -1.56 -12.88
C VAL A 590 -5.05 -0.31 -13.56
N PRO A 591 -6.06 0.35 -12.97
CA PRO A 591 -6.67 1.56 -13.51
C PRO A 591 -5.79 2.79 -13.27
N GLU A 592 -6.04 3.82 -14.08
CA GLU A 592 -5.48 5.17 -13.93
C GLU A 592 -3.94 5.19 -13.86
N CYS A 593 -3.29 4.50 -14.79
CA CYS A 593 -1.84 4.56 -14.96
C CYS A 593 -1.41 5.80 -15.73
N ASP A 594 -1.63 6.98 -15.14
CA ASP A 594 -1.33 8.29 -15.71
C ASP A 594 -0.23 9.00 -14.92
N GLU A 595 0.49 9.93 -15.55
CA GLU A 595 1.37 10.86 -14.86
C GLU A 595 0.59 11.64 -13.79
N GLY A 596 1.17 11.76 -12.59
CA GLY A 596 0.51 12.36 -11.43
C GLY A 596 -0.46 11.42 -10.68
N ARG A 597 -0.72 10.21 -11.19
CA ARG A 597 -1.53 9.17 -10.54
C ARG A 597 -0.75 7.89 -10.27
N MET A 598 0.04 7.43 -11.22
CA MET A 598 1.03 6.35 -11.09
C MET A 598 2.16 6.59 -12.10
N PRO A 599 3.19 7.39 -11.75
CA PRO A 599 3.63 7.80 -10.39
C PRO A 599 2.81 8.94 -9.76
N ILE A 600 2.69 8.94 -8.43
CA ILE A 600 2.32 10.12 -7.65
C ILE A 600 3.62 10.82 -7.25
N LEU A 601 3.84 12.01 -7.80
CA LEU A 601 4.97 12.87 -7.46
C LEU A 601 4.43 14.23 -7.02
N SER A 602 5.01 14.83 -5.96
CA SER A 602 4.65 16.18 -5.56
C SER A 602 5.03 17.20 -6.65
N GLU A 603 4.36 18.36 -6.70
CA GLU A 603 4.66 19.41 -7.68
C GLU A 603 6.13 19.79 -7.64
N ALA A 604 6.72 19.92 -6.45
CA ALA A 604 8.17 20.18 -6.28
C ALA A 604 9.05 19.04 -6.80
N GLN A 605 8.53 17.82 -6.90
CA GLN A 605 9.22 16.67 -7.48
C GLN A 605 9.04 16.58 -9.00
N SER A 606 7.89 17.05 -9.53
CA SER A 606 7.61 17.05 -10.97
C SER A 606 8.38 18.14 -11.73
N GLU A 607 8.45 19.36 -11.22
CA GLU A 607 9.09 20.50 -11.90
C GLU A 607 10.61 20.36 -12.11
N CYS A 608 11.26 19.41 -11.43
CA CYS A 608 12.72 19.26 -11.50
C CYS A 608 13.23 18.23 -12.52
N PHE A 609 12.36 17.54 -13.24
CA PHE A 609 12.79 16.76 -14.39
C PHE A 609 13.26 17.66 -15.55
N ASP A 610 12.82 18.93 -15.56
CA ASP A 610 13.20 19.92 -16.59
C ASP A 610 14.44 20.74 -16.24
N THR A 611 14.95 20.68 -15.00
CA THR A 611 16.13 21.47 -14.58
C THR A 611 17.32 20.58 -14.24
N LYS A 612 18.47 20.88 -14.88
CA LYS A 612 19.76 20.16 -14.71
C LYS A 612 20.51 20.49 -13.39
N ASP A 613 19.82 20.76 -12.31
CA ASP A 613 20.47 21.16 -11.06
C ASP A 613 20.78 19.92 -10.18
N ALA A 614 22.04 19.50 -10.24
CA ALA A 614 22.54 18.26 -9.63
C ALA A 614 22.49 18.21 -8.08
N SER A 615 22.27 19.34 -7.39
CA SER A 615 22.30 19.40 -5.92
C SER A 615 21.00 19.01 -5.23
N LYS A 616 19.90 18.89 -6.00
CA LYS A 616 18.56 18.52 -5.50
C LYS A 616 18.11 17.11 -5.95
N THR A 617 18.96 16.35 -6.60
CA THR A 617 18.62 15.11 -7.32
C THR A 617 18.48 13.87 -6.43
N ASP A 618 19.12 13.78 -5.26
CA ASP A 618 19.16 12.52 -4.48
C ASP A 618 17.82 12.09 -3.89
N GLY A 619 17.05 13.00 -3.28
CA GLY A 619 15.75 12.62 -2.67
C GLY A 619 14.62 12.39 -3.67
N ARG A 620 14.74 12.93 -4.88
CA ARG A 620 13.73 12.93 -5.94
C ARG A 620 13.84 11.71 -6.86
N SER A 621 15.06 11.30 -7.15
CA SER A 621 15.35 10.02 -7.80
C SER A 621 14.75 8.88 -6.97
N SER A 622 14.88 8.92 -5.66
CA SER A 622 14.38 7.91 -4.75
C SER A 622 12.83 7.78 -4.77
N ALA A 623 12.09 8.90 -4.85
CA ALA A 623 10.62 8.87 -4.90
C ALA A 623 10.10 8.21 -6.20
N LEU A 624 10.65 8.60 -7.35
CA LEU A 624 10.30 7.99 -8.64
C LEU A 624 10.65 6.49 -8.67
N GLU A 625 11.80 6.12 -8.11
CA GLU A 625 12.22 4.73 -8.02
C GLU A 625 11.30 3.90 -7.12
N SER A 626 10.77 4.49 -6.04
CA SER A 626 9.78 3.85 -5.18
C SER A 626 8.47 3.60 -5.93
N GLU A 627 7.99 4.58 -6.69
CA GLU A 627 6.79 4.45 -7.54
C GLU A 627 7.01 3.42 -8.66
N ARG A 628 8.20 3.36 -9.27
CA ARG A 628 8.56 2.35 -10.27
C ARG A 628 8.50 0.92 -9.71
N ARG A 629 8.99 0.72 -8.49
CA ARG A 629 8.88 -0.57 -7.81
C ARG A 629 7.41 -0.93 -7.53
N LEU A 630 6.58 0.07 -7.26
CA LEU A 630 5.16 -0.15 -7.04
C LEU A 630 4.47 -0.63 -8.34
N PHE A 631 4.76 0.02 -9.48
CA PHE A 631 4.29 -0.44 -10.79
C PHE A 631 4.78 -1.87 -11.10
N TYR A 632 6.07 -2.16 -10.88
CA TYR A 632 6.63 -3.50 -11.02
C TYR A 632 5.89 -4.53 -10.15
N VAL A 633 5.59 -4.18 -8.90
CA VAL A 633 4.82 -5.05 -8.01
C VAL A 633 3.42 -5.28 -8.58
N ALA A 634 2.72 -4.24 -9.04
CA ALA A 634 1.37 -4.39 -9.61
C ALA A 634 1.35 -5.35 -10.81
N VAL A 635 2.21 -5.15 -11.79
CA VAL A 635 2.31 -5.98 -12.99
C VAL A 635 2.66 -7.43 -12.64
N THR A 636 3.58 -7.63 -11.71
CA THR A 636 4.05 -8.96 -11.29
C THR A 636 3.06 -9.71 -10.39
N ARG A 637 1.90 -9.12 -10.05
CA ARG A 637 0.82 -9.87 -9.36
C ARG A 637 0.04 -10.77 -10.31
N ALA A 638 0.02 -10.43 -11.60
CA ALA A 638 -0.67 -11.22 -12.60
C ALA A 638 0.08 -12.54 -12.92
N SER A 639 -0.65 -13.62 -13.09
CA SER A 639 -0.07 -14.89 -13.56
C SER A 639 -0.45 -15.22 -15.01
N GLU A 640 -1.57 -14.69 -15.52
CA GLU A 640 -2.04 -14.92 -16.89
C GLU A 640 -2.21 -13.61 -17.67
N CYS A 641 -2.91 -12.60 -17.12
CA CYS A 641 -3.11 -11.35 -17.81
C CYS A 641 -3.10 -10.15 -16.86
N CYS A 642 -2.45 -9.06 -17.29
CA CYS A 642 -2.51 -7.76 -16.64
C CYS A 642 -3.15 -6.77 -17.59
N TRP A 643 -4.26 -6.14 -17.18
CA TRP A 643 -4.89 -5.02 -17.87
C TRP A 643 -4.41 -3.73 -17.21
N ILE A 644 -3.89 -2.84 -18.02
CA ILE A 644 -3.45 -1.51 -17.58
C ILE A 644 -4.30 -0.51 -18.33
N SER A 645 -4.96 0.42 -17.63
CA SER A 645 -5.66 1.51 -18.28
C SER A 645 -5.00 2.85 -18.00
N CYS A 646 -5.08 3.75 -18.95
CA CYS A 646 -4.60 5.12 -18.85
C CYS A 646 -5.58 6.04 -19.60
N GLY A 647 -5.54 7.33 -19.29
CA GLY A 647 -6.22 8.36 -20.02
C GLY A 647 -5.76 8.44 -21.48
N ASP A 648 -5.70 9.64 -22.02
CA ASP A 648 -5.18 9.81 -23.37
C ASP A 648 -3.67 9.53 -23.47
N ALA A 649 -3.15 9.47 -24.70
CA ALA A 649 -1.74 9.19 -24.94
C ALA A 649 -0.78 10.24 -24.34
N THR A 650 -1.27 11.45 -24.01
CA THR A 650 -0.46 12.55 -23.44
C THR A 650 -0.36 12.47 -21.91
N ALA A 651 -1.36 11.86 -21.26
CA ALA A 651 -1.40 11.67 -19.81
C ALA A 651 -0.74 10.34 -19.38
N ARG A 652 -0.45 9.47 -20.31
CA ARG A 652 0.05 8.11 -20.07
C ARG A 652 1.30 8.10 -19.18
N SER A 653 1.29 7.23 -18.18
CA SER A 653 2.44 7.03 -17.29
C SER A 653 3.71 6.64 -18.04
N ARG A 654 4.82 7.28 -17.72
CA ARG A 654 6.18 6.89 -18.20
C ARG A 654 6.54 5.43 -17.93
N PHE A 655 5.95 4.80 -16.93
CA PHE A 655 6.21 3.40 -16.62
C PHE A 655 5.64 2.45 -17.68
N ILE A 656 4.57 2.85 -18.35
CA ILE A 656 4.00 2.10 -19.50
C ILE A 656 4.99 2.16 -20.67
N ASP A 657 5.56 3.33 -20.94
CA ASP A 657 6.57 3.51 -22.00
C ASP A 657 7.84 2.73 -21.68
N ASP A 658 8.32 2.81 -20.45
CA ASP A 658 9.48 2.02 -20.00
C ASP A 658 9.24 0.51 -20.08
N ALA A 659 8.00 0.05 -19.90
CA ALA A 659 7.65 -1.37 -19.98
C ALA A 659 7.66 -1.92 -21.40
N LEU A 660 7.60 -1.06 -22.42
CA LEU A 660 7.62 -1.43 -23.85
C LEU A 660 6.58 -2.51 -24.18
N ILE A 661 5.33 -2.28 -23.74
CA ILE A 661 4.26 -3.30 -23.76
C ILE A 661 3.92 -3.71 -25.19
N GLU A 662 3.73 -2.75 -26.08
CA GLU A 662 3.32 -2.98 -27.47
C GLU A 662 4.42 -3.67 -28.26
N GLU A 663 5.66 -3.20 -28.12
CA GLU A 663 6.84 -3.78 -28.79
C GLU A 663 7.09 -5.22 -28.33
N THR A 664 6.96 -5.46 -27.02
CA THR A 664 7.10 -6.81 -26.46
C THR A 664 6.03 -7.76 -27.01
N GLN A 665 4.77 -7.32 -27.07
CA GLN A 665 3.67 -8.12 -27.57
C GLN A 665 3.83 -8.39 -29.08
N GLN A 666 4.18 -7.39 -29.85
CA GLN A 666 4.44 -7.53 -31.29
C GLN A 666 5.58 -8.52 -31.59
N ALA A 667 6.68 -8.41 -30.82
CA ALA A 667 7.81 -9.34 -30.94
C ALA A 667 7.39 -10.78 -30.64
N LEU A 668 6.68 -11.01 -29.52
CA LEU A 668 6.23 -12.36 -29.12
C LEU A 668 5.22 -12.95 -30.14
N ASP A 669 4.31 -12.14 -30.69
CA ASP A 669 3.35 -12.61 -31.69
C ASP A 669 4.02 -12.89 -33.04
N ALA A 670 5.04 -12.11 -33.41
CA ALA A 670 5.87 -12.39 -34.59
C ALA A 670 6.60 -13.74 -34.45
N PHE A 671 7.14 -14.01 -33.27
CA PHE A 671 7.80 -15.29 -32.98
C PHE A 671 6.86 -16.48 -33.02
N LYS A 672 5.66 -16.36 -32.42
CA LYS A 672 4.65 -17.42 -32.48
C LYS A 672 4.28 -17.74 -33.92
N ARG A 673 4.04 -16.71 -34.74
CA ARG A 673 3.73 -16.89 -36.18
C ARG A 673 4.87 -17.56 -36.92
N ALA A 674 6.11 -17.19 -36.65
CA ALA A 674 7.27 -17.80 -37.28
C ALA A 674 7.48 -19.25 -36.83
N ALA A 675 7.21 -19.58 -35.57
CA ALA A 675 7.30 -20.94 -35.03
C ALA A 675 6.21 -21.86 -35.58
N ASP A 676 5.00 -21.33 -35.86
CA ASP A 676 3.87 -22.09 -36.38
C ASP A 676 4.00 -22.38 -37.91
N GLN A 677 4.78 -21.59 -38.65
CA GLN A 677 4.82 -21.61 -40.10
C GLN A 677 5.94 -22.43 -40.70
N THR A 678 7.04 -22.73 -39.96
CA THR A 678 8.18 -23.51 -40.49
C THR A 678 9.07 -24.09 -39.39
N PRO A 679 9.77 -25.22 -39.62
CA PRO A 679 10.99 -25.50 -38.89
C PRO A 679 11.97 -24.34 -39.22
N ILE A 680 12.18 -23.46 -38.27
CA ILE A 680 12.99 -22.25 -38.49
C ILE A 680 14.44 -22.72 -38.69
N ASP A 681 14.95 -22.61 -39.91
CA ASP A 681 16.35 -22.83 -40.20
C ASP A 681 17.21 -21.81 -39.43
N ALA A 682 18.27 -22.29 -38.80
CA ALA A 682 19.21 -21.49 -38.02
C ALA A 682 19.73 -20.21 -38.74
N PRO A 683 19.87 -20.14 -40.07
CA PRO A 683 20.19 -18.94 -40.82
C PRO A 683 19.13 -17.84 -40.77
N ILE A 684 17.86 -18.19 -40.90
CA ILE A 684 16.74 -17.21 -40.85
C ILE A 684 16.65 -16.58 -39.46
N LEU A 685 16.86 -17.37 -38.45
CA LEU A 685 16.90 -16.96 -37.10
C LEU A 685 18.06 -15.98 -36.80
N ARG A 686 19.26 -16.19 -37.38
CA ARG A 686 20.38 -15.24 -37.30
C ARG A 686 20.10 -13.92 -38.01
N VAL A 687 19.42 -13.96 -39.15
CA VAL A 687 19.01 -12.74 -39.86
C VAL A 687 17.96 -11.96 -39.05
N MET A 688 17.01 -12.65 -38.44
CA MET A 688 16.04 -12.03 -37.54
C MET A 688 16.71 -11.44 -36.29
N LEU A 689 17.67 -12.15 -35.69
CA LEU A 689 18.47 -11.67 -34.56
C LEU A 689 19.31 -10.45 -34.97
N ALA A 690 19.94 -10.45 -36.13
CA ALA A 690 20.72 -9.31 -36.61
C ALA A 690 19.86 -8.09 -36.93
N ALA A 691 18.63 -8.27 -37.46
CA ALA A 691 17.67 -7.22 -37.67
C ALA A 691 17.13 -6.61 -36.36
N LEU A 692 17.19 -7.37 -35.26
CA LEU A 692 16.73 -7.00 -33.92
C LEU A 692 17.87 -6.52 -33.01
N GLU A 693 19.13 -6.58 -33.46
CA GLU A 693 20.31 -6.12 -32.70
C GLU A 693 20.33 -4.60 -32.38
N SER A 694 19.46 -3.83 -33.01
CA SER A 694 19.30 -2.40 -32.70
C SER A 694 18.44 -2.11 -31.46
N SER A 695 17.74 -3.09 -30.91
CA SER A 695 16.84 -2.95 -29.76
C SER A 695 17.14 -4.04 -28.73
N SER A 696 17.50 -3.65 -27.51
CA SER A 696 17.75 -4.56 -26.39
C SER A 696 16.51 -5.43 -26.03
N VAL A 697 15.32 -4.89 -26.29
CA VAL A 697 14.02 -5.53 -26.07
C VAL A 697 13.79 -6.66 -27.06
N ALA A 698 14.08 -6.39 -28.32
CA ALA A 698 13.93 -7.36 -29.37
C ALA A 698 14.89 -8.54 -29.20
N ARG A 699 16.14 -8.29 -28.81
CA ARG A 699 17.13 -9.32 -28.51
C ARG A 699 16.66 -10.25 -27.40
N ARG A 700 16.09 -9.71 -26.33
CA ARG A 700 15.62 -10.50 -25.19
C ARG A 700 14.31 -11.23 -25.47
N GLY A 701 13.40 -10.63 -26.24
CA GLY A 701 12.24 -11.32 -26.81
C GLY A 701 12.64 -12.53 -27.67
N CYS A 702 13.73 -12.41 -28.44
CA CYS A 702 14.31 -13.49 -29.21
C CYS A 702 14.91 -14.59 -28.32
N GLU A 703 15.66 -14.24 -27.28
CA GLU A 703 16.22 -15.20 -26.31
C GLU A 703 15.13 -16.00 -25.58
N LEU A 704 14.03 -15.32 -25.23
CA LEU A 704 12.85 -15.94 -24.63
C LEU A 704 12.11 -16.84 -25.60
N ALA A 705 11.95 -16.46 -26.87
CA ALA A 705 11.31 -17.27 -27.90
C ALA A 705 12.18 -18.47 -28.33
N PHE A 706 13.49 -18.34 -28.30
CA PHE A 706 14.40 -19.47 -28.45
C PHE A 706 14.25 -20.50 -27.35
N ALA A 707 14.10 -20.06 -26.12
CA ALA A 707 13.81 -20.96 -25.00
C ALA A 707 12.43 -21.64 -25.13
N GLN A 708 11.52 -21.06 -25.93
CA GLN A 708 10.18 -21.61 -26.20
C GLN A 708 10.16 -22.63 -27.34
N SER A 709 11.03 -22.49 -28.33
CA SER A 709 11.16 -23.49 -29.37
C SER A 709 11.99 -24.67 -28.83
N ALA A 710 11.49 -25.91 -29.00
CA ALA A 710 12.22 -27.12 -28.65
C ALA A 710 13.54 -27.30 -29.43
N LEU A 711 13.95 -26.32 -30.21
CA LEU A 711 15.19 -26.11 -30.89
C LEU A 711 16.15 -25.34 -29.99
N ALA A 712 16.61 -25.96 -28.89
CA ALA A 712 17.83 -25.51 -28.24
C ALA A 712 18.96 -25.63 -29.27
N PRO A 713 19.65 -24.55 -29.66
CA PRO A 713 20.85 -24.71 -30.48
C PRO A 713 21.86 -25.52 -29.67
N PRO A 714 22.65 -26.38 -30.34
CA PRO A 714 23.84 -26.93 -29.70
C PRO A 714 24.67 -25.72 -29.24
N ALA A 715 25.12 -25.78 -27.99
CA ALA A 715 25.82 -24.74 -27.28
C ALA A 715 26.56 -23.75 -28.20
N LEU A 716 26.14 -22.50 -28.24
CA LEU A 716 26.97 -21.41 -28.74
C LEU A 716 28.10 -21.23 -27.74
N ALA A 717 29.25 -21.82 -28.07
CA ALA A 717 30.52 -21.59 -27.43
C ALA A 717 30.97 -20.12 -27.66
#